data_13d3659846812103e7d7d1c5abfb1eb2
#
_entry.id   13d3659846812103e7d7d1c5abfb1eb2
#
_cell.length_a   1.000
_cell.length_b   1.000
_cell.length_c   1.000
_cell.angle_alpha   90.00
_cell.angle_beta   90.00
_cell.angle_gamma   90.00
#
_symmetry.space_group_name_H-M   'P 1'
#
loop_
_entity.id
_entity.type
_entity.pdbx_description
1 polymer ?
#
loop_
_entity_poly.entity_id
_entity_poly.type
_entity_poly.pdbx_seq_one_letter_code
_entity_poly.pdbx_strand_id
1 'polypeptide(L)'
;MKFRFPVVIIDEDFRSENISGSGIRALAEAIEKEGAEVLGLTSYGDLTSFAQQSSRAACFILSIDDDELLPYVEGSDGEAPEHAPAIVALRAFMEAVRKRNADIPIFLYGETRTSRHLPNDILRELHGFIHMFEDTPEFVARHVIREAKVYLDALSPPFFKELVKYADEGSYSWHCPGHSGGVAFLKNPLGQMFHQFFGENMLRADVCNAVEELGQLLDHTGPVAASERNAARIFSADHVFFVTNGTSTSNKIVWHATVAPGDIVLVDRNCHKSILHAITMTGAIPVFLTPTRNNFGIIGPIPRDEFKPENIRKKIEANPFAREALAKNPNLKPRILTITQSTYDGVIYNVEMIKDLLGDMLDTLHFDEAWLPHAEFHEFYQDMHAIGAGRPRTKALVFATHSTHKLLAGISQASQIVVQDSEDSAFDRHRFNEAYLMHTSTSPQYAIIASCDVAAAMMEAPGGPALVEESIAEALDFRRAMRKVDAEYGDDWFFQVWGPDELAEEGIGSREDWMLRPNDHWHGFGALAENFNMLDPIKATIVTPGLDVDGEFGDTGIPAAIVTKYLAEHGIIVEKTGLYSFFIMFTIGITKGRWNSMVTELQQFKDDYDNNQPLWRVLPEFVSQHPMYERVGLRDLCQQIHSVYRANDIARLTTEMYLSSMEPAMKPSDAFAKLAHREIDRVPVDELEGRVTSILLTPYPPGIPLLIPGERFNKTIVNYLKFAREFNERFPGFHTDIHGLVGETINGRIEYFVDCVRD
;
A
#
# COMPACT_ATOMS: atom_id res chain seq x y z
N MET A 1 -15.47 23.97 -11.23
CA MET A 1 -15.45 23.67 -9.78
C MET A 1 -14.43 24.60 -9.13
N LYS A 2 -14.79 25.32 -8.07
CA LYS A 2 -13.82 26.14 -7.34
C LYS A 2 -13.27 25.31 -6.18
N PHE A 3 -12.01 24.88 -6.29
CA PHE A 3 -11.27 24.37 -5.16
C PHE A 3 -11.06 25.51 -4.15
N ARG A 4 -11.40 25.28 -2.88
CA ARG A 4 -11.26 26.28 -1.82
C ARG A 4 -9.99 26.03 -1.06
N PHE A 5 -8.95 26.78 -1.41
CA PHE A 5 -7.69 26.83 -0.67
C PHE A 5 -7.55 28.25 -0.11
N PRO A 6 -7.39 28.43 1.20
CA PRO A 6 -7.23 29.76 1.80
C PRO A 6 -5.88 30.37 1.43
N VAL A 7 -5.86 31.69 1.37
CA VAL A 7 -4.64 32.48 1.49
C VAL A 7 -4.32 32.58 2.98
N VAL A 8 -3.15 32.11 3.40
CA VAL A 8 -2.74 32.12 4.80
C VAL A 8 -1.89 33.36 5.07
N ILE A 9 -2.35 34.21 5.96
CA ILE A 9 -1.64 35.43 6.40
C ILE A 9 -1.12 35.20 7.81
N ILE A 10 0.19 35.36 8.00
CA ILE A 10 0.84 35.24 9.31
C ILE A 10 1.42 36.60 9.70
N ASP A 11 0.83 37.21 10.70
CA ASP A 11 1.16 38.56 11.16
C ASP A 11 0.79 38.70 12.65
N GLU A 12 1.75 39.07 13.49
CA GLU A 12 1.53 39.21 14.94
C GLU A 12 0.43 40.22 15.27
N ASP A 13 0.32 41.26 14.45
CA ASP A 13 -0.66 42.32 14.57
C ASP A 13 -2.00 42.04 13.90
N PHE A 14 -2.21 40.87 13.26
CA PHE A 14 -3.42 40.57 12.53
C PHE A 14 -4.71 40.81 13.33
N ARG A 15 -4.67 40.59 14.64
CA ARG A 15 -5.79 40.83 15.56
C ARG A 15 -5.69 42.16 16.34
N SER A 16 -4.62 42.92 16.13
CA SER A 16 -4.36 44.20 16.80
C SER A 16 -5.17 45.34 16.20
N GLU A 17 -5.54 46.33 16.99
CA GLU A 17 -6.21 47.58 16.52
C GLU A 17 -5.21 48.68 16.10
N ASN A 18 -3.92 48.38 16.05
CA ASN A 18 -2.90 49.32 15.60
C ASN A 18 -2.91 49.55 14.07
N ILE A 19 -2.06 50.41 13.57
CA ILE A 19 -2.00 50.78 12.15
C ILE A 19 -1.56 49.59 11.29
N SER A 20 -0.58 48.81 11.75
CA SER A 20 -0.09 47.60 11.06
C SER A 20 -1.21 46.57 10.92
N GLY A 21 -1.88 46.20 11.99
CA GLY A 21 -3.01 45.30 11.99
C GLY A 21 -4.17 45.77 11.14
N SER A 22 -4.41 47.10 11.05
CA SER A 22 -5.43 47.66 10.14
C SER A 22 -5.05 47.48 8.67
N GLY A 23 -3.76 47.66 8.34
CA GLY A 23 -3.27 47.49 6.97
C GLY A 23 -3.38 46.04 6.46
N ILE A 24 -2.93 45.09 7.26
CA ILE A 24 -2.98 43.67 6.89
C ILE A 24 -4.43 43.17 6.81
N ARG A 25 -5.34 43.60 7.70
CA ARG A 25 -6.79 43.25 7.59
C ARG A 25 -7.45 43.87 6.36
N ALA A 26 -7.07 45.10 5.95
CA ALA A 26 -7.56 45.68 4.72
C ALA A 26 -7.16 44.86 3.49
N LEU A 27 -5.92 44.30 3.49
CA LEU A 27 -5.47 43.37 2.45
C LEU A 27 -6.29 42.06 2.50
N ALA A 28 -6.50 41.51 3.70
CA ALA A 28 -7.32 40.29 3.88
C ALA A 28 -8.74 40.48 3.33
N GLU A 29 -9.41 41.59 3.68
CA GLU A 29 -10.75 41.92 3.15
C GLU A 29 -10.75 42.10 1.62
N ALA A 30 -9.70 42.68 1.04
CA ALA A 30 -9.58 42.80 -0.40
C ALA A 30 -9.39 41.45 -1.09
N ILE A 31 -8.64 40.52 -0.50
CA ILE A 31 -8.49 39.14 -0.98
C ILE A 31 -9.83 38.40 -0.92
N GLU A 32 -10.60 38.56 0.17
CA GLU A 32 -11.92 37.94 0.31
C GLU A 32 -12.92 38.51 -0.73
N LYS A 33 -12.86 39.80 -1.04
CA LYS A 33 -13.67 40.40 -2.11
C LYS A 33 -13.36 39.86 -3.50
N GLU A 34 -12.13 39.44 -3.75
CA GLU A 34 -11.73 38.75 -5.00
C GLU A 34 -12.15 37.26 -5.00
N GLY A 35 -12.78 36.78 -3.91
CA GLY A 35 -13.45 35.48 -3.81
C GLY A 35 -12.56 34.33 -3.32
N ALA A 36 -11.44 34.63 -2.69
CA ALA A 36 -10.64 33.66 -1.93
C ALA A 36 -10.99 33.70 -0.45
N GLU A 37 -10.76 32.60 0.24
CA GLU A 37 -10.84 32.49 1.70
C GLU A 37 -9.52 32.95 2.31
N VAL A 38 -9.56 33.65 3.44
CA VAL A 38 -8.36 34.09 4.17
C VAL A 38 -8.32 33.44 5.54
N LEU A 39 -7.16 32.89 5.87
CA LEU A 39 -6.85 32.40 7.22
C LEU A 39 -5.77 33.29 7.86
N GLY A 40 -6.18 34.12 8.82
CA GLY A 40 -5.27 35.00 9.56
C GLY A 40 -4.75 34.35 10.84
N LEU A 41 -3.45 34.33 11.00
CA LEU A 41 -2.71 33.77 12.13
C LEU A 41 -1.79 34.82 12.74
N THR A 42 -1.55 34.75 14.06
CA THR A 42 -0.71 35.71 14.78
C THR A 42 0.70 35.23 15.10
N SER A 43 1.03 33.98 14.74
CA SER A 43 2.36 33.40 14.91
C SER A 43 2.57 32.19 14.02
N TYR A 44 3.83 31.82 13.82
CA TYR A 44 4.17 30.59 13.08
C TYR A 44 3.76 29.29 13.80
N GLY A 45 3.51 29.34 15.13
CA GLY A 45 3.14 28.18 15.91
C GLY A 45 4.15 27.04 15.85
N ASP A 46 3.68 25.79 15.92
CA ASP A 46 4.50 24.62 15.69
C ASP A 46 4.75 24.42 14.17
N LEU A 47 5.99 24.54 13.74
CA LEU A 47 6.41 24.43 12.34
C LEU A 47 6.04 23.10 11.69
N THR A 48 6.03 22.01 12.47
CA THR A 48 5.60 20.69 11.99
C THR A 48 4.12 20.68 11.62
N SER A 49 3.30 21.28 12.46
CA SER A 49 1.86 21.48 12.22
C SER A 49 1.61 22.38 11.01
N PHE A 50 2.46 23.39 10.80
CA PHE A 50 2.39 24.30 9.66
C PHE A 50 2.77 23.65 8.33
N ALA A 51 3.82 22.85 8.32
CA ALA A 51 4.21 22.11 7.13
C ALA A 51 3.08 21.20 6.65
N GLN A 52 2.32 20.60 7.59
CA GLN A 52 1.10 19.83 7.25
C GLN A 52 -0.04 20.72 6.73
N GLN A 53 -0.15 21.96 7.24
CA GLN A 53 -1.16 22.92 6.75
C GLN A 53 -0.81 23.50 5.38
N SER A 54 0.47 23.48 4.96
CA SER A 54 0.87 23.94 3.62
C SER A 54 0.14 23.19 2.49
N SER A 55 -0.26 21.95 2.73
CA SER A 55 -1.07 21.17 1.79
C SER A 55 -2.48 21.72 1.57
N ARG A 56 -2.93 22.68 2.39
CA ARG A 56 -4.28 23.27 2.33
C ARG A 56 -4.27 24.75 1.95
N ALA A 57 -3.11 25.36 1.74
CA ALA A 57 -2.98 26.77 1.43
C ALA A 57 -2.86 27.01 -0.09
N ALA A 58 -3.41 28.13 -0.57
CA ALA A 58 -3.20 28.62 -1.93
C ALA A 58 -1.92 29.43 -2.05
N CYS A 59 -1.57 30.17 -1.02
CA CYS A 59 -0.29 30.87 -0.84
C CYS A 59 -0.12 31.31 0.61
N PHE A 60 1.09 31.75 0.95
CA PHE A 60 1.40 32.39 2.23
C PHE A 60 1.73 33.87 2.06
N ILE A 61 1.26 34.70 2.98
CA ILE A 61 1.70 36.09 3.18
C ILE A 61 2.26 36.17 4.60
N LEU A 62 3.56 36.41 4.70
CA LEU A 62 4.29 36.48 5.97
C LEU A 62 4.60 37.93 6.25
N SER A 63 4.36 38.41 7.45
CA SER A 63 4.75 39.74 7.89
C SER A 63 6.09 39.72 8.57
N ILE A 64 6.84 40.81 8.40
CA ILE A 64 8.06 41.07 9.13
C ILE A 64 8.20 42.61 9.32
N ASP A 65 8.44 43.01 10.55
CA ASP A 65 8.52 44.42 10.90
C ASP A 65 9.97 44.89 10.95
N ASP A 66 10.17 46.21 10.67
CA ASP A 66 11.49 46.84 10.73
C ASP A 66 12.09 46.74 12.17
N ASP A 67 11.27 46.84 13.20
CA ASP A 67 11.68 46.75 14.59
C ASP A 67 12.29 45.39 14.97
N GLU A 68 11.98 44.33 14.20
CA GLU A 68 12.55 43.01 14.38
C GLU A 68 13.94 42.84 13.75
N LEU A 69 14.24 43.62 12.69
CA LEU A 69 15.50 43.52 11.94
C LEU A 69 16.49 44.61 12.32
N LEU A 70 16.03 45.86 12.43
CA LEU A 70 16.90 47.06 12.67
C LEU A 70 17.85 46.94 13.86
N PRO A 71 17.50 46.31 15.00
CA PRO A 71 18.42 46.14 16.11
C PRO A 71 19.68 45.34 15.78
N TYR A 72 19.63 44.55 14.71
CA TYR A 72 20.69 43.63 14.28
C TYR A 72 21.46 44.11 13.05
N VAL A 73 21.02 45.16 12.38
CA VAL A 73 21.63 45.68 11.15
C VAL A 73 22.75 46.65 11.44
N GLU A 74 23.95 46.42 10.91
CA GLU A 74 25.09 47.34 11.01
C GLU A 74 25.03 48.39 9.87
N GLY A 75 24.63 49.60 10.20
CA GLY A 75 24.55 50.73 9.24
C GLY A 75 23.20 50.82 8.50
N SER A 76 23.03 51.85 7.68
CA SER A 76 21.73 52.13 7.02
C SER A 76 21.36 51.19 5.88
N ASP A 77 22.30 50.43 5.33
CA ASP A 77 22.12 49.60 4.14
C ASP A 77 22.66 48.16 4.32
N GLY A 78 22.95 47.72 5.58
CA GLY A 78 23.42 46.36 5.86
C GLY A 78 22.33 45.29 5.80
N GLU A 79 22.68 44.07 5.40
CA GLU A 79 21.79 42.92 5.53
C GLU A 79 21.68 42.52 7.03
N ALA A 80 20.53 42.02 7.46
CA ALA A 80 20.35 41.46 8.77
C ALA A 80 21.17 40.15 8.90
N PRO A 81 21.90 39.97 10.02
CA PRO A 81 22.74 38.80 10.19
C PRO A 81 21.88 37.52 10.29
N GLU A 82 22.44 36.41 9.86
CA GLU A 82 21.76 35.09 9.83
C GLU A 82 21.18 34.65 11.18
N HIS A 83 21.74 35.15 12.28
CA HIS A 83 21.29 34.83 13.66
C HIS A 83 20.19 35.78 14.19
N ALA A 84 19.73 36.73 13.39
CA ALA A 84 18.60 37.58 13.81
C ALA A 84 17.34 36.69 13.98
N PRO A 85 16.62 36.81 15.12
CA PRO A 85 15.52 35.90 15.44
C PRO A 85 14.44 35.80 14.33
N ALA A 86 14.07 36.92 13.71
CA ALA A 86 13.10 36.96 12.63
C ALA A 86 13.62 36.24 11.38
N ILE A 87 14.91 36.37 11.05
CA ILE A 87 15.53 35.65 9.91
C ILE A 87 15.58 34.15 10.20
N VAL A 88 15.92 33.73 11.40
CA VAL A 88 15.93 32.33 11.81
C VAL A 88 14.52 31.73 11.71
N ALA A 89 13.51 32.42 12.22
CA ALA A 89 12.11 31.96 12.16
C ALA A 89 11.59 31.85 10.72
N LEU A 90 11.88 32.84 9.88
CA LEU A 90 11.48 32.87 8.48
C LEU A 90 12.13 31.73 7.68
N ARG A 91 13.44 31.50 7.85
CA ARG A 91 14.14 30.37 7.21
C ARG A 91 13.56 29.03 7.65
N ALA A 92 13.39 28.83 8.95
CA ALA A 92 12.82 27.59 9.47
C ALA A 92 11.40 27.32 8.92
N PHE A 93 10.58 28.36 8.77
CA PHE A 93 9.28 28.28 8.13
C PHE A 93 9.39 27.90 6.64
N MET A 94 10.24 28.59 5.90
CA MET A 94 10.43 28.34 4.46
C MET A 94 10.96 26.92 4.23
N GLU A 95 11.94 26.47 4.99
CA GLU A 95 12.47 25.11 4.92
C GLU A 95 11.39 24.06 5.18
N ALA A 96 10.60 24.25 6.25
CA ALA A 96 9.50 23.35 6.58
C ALA A 96 8.43 23.26 5.49
N VAL A 97 8.08 24.38 4.84
CA VAL A 97 7.13 24.41 3.73
C VAL A 97 7.75 23.77 2.48
N ARG A 98 8.98 24.16 2.12
CA ARG A 98 9.67 23.68 0.91
C ARG A 98 9.99 22.19 0.95
N LYS A 99 10.21 21.63 2.14
CA LYS A 99 10.36 20.17 2.31
C LYS A 99 9.16 19.38 1.77
N ARG A 100 7.97 20.00 1.73
CA ARG A 100 6.72 19.33 1.27
C ARG A 100 6.14 19.91 0.00
N ASN A 101 6.40 21.19 -0.27
CA ASN A 101 5.76 21.93 -1.35
C ASN A 101 6.74 22.97 -1.91
N ALA A 102 7.38 22.63 -3.03
CA ALA A 102 8.38 23.48 -3.66
C ALA A 102 7.78 24.76 -4.27
N ASP A 103 6.56 24.69 -4.77
CA ASP A 103 6.01 25.67 -5.70
C ASP A 103 4.97 26.63 -5.09
N ILE A 104 4.55 26.39 -3.82
CA ILE A 104 3.55 27.27 -3.18
C ILE A 104 4.06 28.70 -3.10
N PRO A 105 3.27 29.71 -3.57
CA PRO A 105 3.68 31.11 -3.50
C PRO A 105 3.84 31.59 -2.05
N ILE A 106 4.96 32.25 -1.79
CA ILE A 106 5.23 32.92 -0.52
C ILE A 106 5.49 34.38 -0.80
N PHE A 107 4.71 35.26 -0.18
CA PHE A 107 4.88 36.71 -0.20
C PHE A 107 5.33 37.18 1.18
N LEU A 108 6.16 38.21 1.20
CA LEU A 108 6.50 38.92 2.40
C LEU A 108 5.80 40.28 2.44
N TYR A 109 5.22 40.65 3.57
CA TYR A 109 4.54 41.92 3.82
C TYR A 109 5.33 42.72 4.84
N GLY A 110 5.67 43.96 4.54
CA GLY A 110 6.43 44.79 5.44
C GLY A 110 6.70 46.22 4.91
N GLU A 111 7.41 47.00 5.67
CA GLU A 111 7.83 48.34 5.24
C GLU A 111 8.86 48.28 4.11
N THR A 112 8.97 49.35 3.33
CA THR A 112 9.93 49.45 2.20
C THR A 112 11.38 49.28 2.66
N ARG A 113 11.70 49.64 3.86
CA ARG A 113 13.07 49.52 4.42
C ARG A 113 13.42 48.06 4.71
N THR A 114 12.48 47.29 5.22
CA THR A 114 12.63 45.87 5.57
C THR A 114 13.21 45.07 4.43
N SER A 115 12.73 45.29 3.20
CA SER A 115 13.21 44.56 2.01
C SER A 115 14.72 44.74 1.72
N ARG A 116 15.32 45.87 2.17
CA ARG A 116 16.77 46.15 1.98
C ARG A 116 17.67 45.38 2.95
N HIS A 117 17.10 44.93 4.07
CA HIS A 117 17.83 44.26 5.12
C HIS A 117 17.70 42.71 5.05
N LEU A 118 16.90 42.20 4.11
CA LEU A 118 16.72 40.77 3.96
C LEU A 118 17.90 40.12 3.21
N PRO A 119 18.39 38.97 3.68
CA PRO A 119 19.39 38.18 2.96
C PRO A 119 18.92 37.76 1.55
N ASN A 120 19.86 37.73 0.62
CA ASN A 120 19.57 37.43 -0.81
C ASN A 120 18.99 36.03 -1.02
N ASP A 121 19.32 35.04 -0.21
CA ASP A 121 18.77 33.68 -0.25
C ASP A 121 17.27 33.70 0.03
N ILE A 122 16.83 34.43 1.05
CA ILE A 122 15.41 34.60 1.37
C ILE A 122 14.67 35.31 0.24
N LEU A 123 15.24 36.42 -0.29
CA LEU A 123 14.60 37.14 -1.39
C LEU A 123 14.35 36.30 -2.65
N ARG A 124 15.22 35.34 -2.93
CA ARG A 124 15.09 34.43 -4.08
C ARG A 124 13.96 33.42 -3.93
N GLU A 125 13.59 33.08 -2.71
CA GLU A 125 12.51 32.13 -2.42
C GLU A 125 11.12 32.77 -2.41
N LEU A 126 11.04 34.11 -2.39
CA LEU A 126 9.80 34.85 -2.38
C LEU A 126 9.22 35.03 -3.79
N HIS A 127 7.91 34.93 -3.90
CA HIS A 127 7.15 35.30 -5.10
C HIS A 127 6.94 36.81 -5.23
N GLY A 128 7.09 37.53 -4.13
CA GLY A 128 7.03 38.97 -4.11
C GLY A 128 7.14 39.56 -2.71
N PHE A 129 7.50 40.84 -2.68
CA PHE A 129 7.47 41.66 -1.47
C PHE A 129 6.31 42.66 -1.59
N ILE A 130 5.42 42.68 -0.62
CA ILE A 130 4.28 43.59 -0.52
C ILE A 130 4.67 44.75 0.39
N HIS A 131 4.82 45.92 -0.19
CA HIS A 131 5.15 47.11 0.56
C HIS A 131 3.92 47.68 1.28
N MET A 132 4.01 47.79 2.58
CA MET A 132 2.95 48.35 3.41
C MET A 132 2.66 49.80 2.99
N PHE A 133 1.40 50.12 2.75
CA PHE A 133 0.86 51.43 2.35
C PHE A 133 1.40 52.04 1.05
N GLU A 134 2.17 51.33 0.22
CA GLU A 134 2.60 51.88 -1.07
C GLU A 134 1.56 51.60 -2.19
N ASP A 135 0.96 50.39 -2.21
CA ASP A 135 -0.06 50.01 -3.14
C ASP A 135 -1.45 49.88 -2.48
N THR A 136 -2.51 49.95 -3.30
CA THR A 136 -3.85 49.73 -2.76
C THR A 136 -4.07 48.23 -2.46
N PRO A 137 -4.77 47.91 -1.34
CA PRO A 137 -5.05 46.52 -0.99
C PRO A 137 -5.72 45.71 -2.11
N GLU A 138 -6.58 46.35 -2.92
CA GLU A 138 -7.26 45.72 -4.05
C GLU A 138 -6.30 45.38 -5.21
N PHE A 139 -5.28 46.18 -5.43
CA PHE A 139 -4.26 45.88 -6.46
C PHE A 139 -3.40 44.68 -6.03
N VAL A 140 -2.93 44.72 -4.79
CA VAL A 140 -2.13 43.64 -4.20
C VAL A 140 -2.92 42.35 -4.15
N ALA A 141 -4.19 42.39 -3.72
CA ALA A 141 -5.08 41.22 -3.69
C ALA A 141 -5.20 40.55 -5.05
N ARG A 142 -5.37 41.33 -6.12
CA ARG A 142 -5.41 40.76 -7.49
C ARG A 142 -4.12 40.09 -7.91
N HIS A 143 -2.97 40.65 -7.50
CA HIS A 143 -1.67 40.05 -7.77
C HIS A 143 -1.50 38.70 -7.03
N VAL A 144 -1.76 38.69 -5.72
CA VAL A 144 -1.70 37.47 -4.89
C VAL A 144 -2.62 36.38 -5.43
N ILE A 145 -3.86 36.73 -5.76
CA ILE A 145 -4.85 35.79 -6.29
C ILE A 145 -4.43 35.26 -7.66
N ARG A 146 -3.80 36.06 -8.50
CA ARG A 146 -3.27 35.60 -9.80
C ARG A 146 -2.22 34.52 -9.61
N GLU A 147 -1.24 34.76 -8.74
CA GLU A 147 -0.16 33.78 -8.49
C GLU A 147 -0.72 32.51 -7.80
N ALA A 148 -1.61 32.66 -6.84
CA ALA A 148 -2.30 31.53 -6.22
C ALA A 148 -3.08 30.68 -7.25
N LYS A 149 -3.76 31.33 -8.23
CA LYS A 149 -4.46 30.59 -9.31
C LYS A 149 -3.48 29.87 -10.24
N VAL A 150 -2.37 30.50 -10.61
CA VAL A 150 -1.33 29.86 -11.45
C VAL A 150 -0.80 28.61 -10.76
N TYR A 151 -0.50 28.71 -9.46
CA TYR A 151 -0.05 27.58 -8.66
C TYR A 151 -1.11 26.46 -8.60
N LEU A 152 -2.36 26.76 -8.23
CA LEU A 152 -3.43 25.76 -8.14
C LEU A 152 -3.72 25.09 -9.50
N ASP A 153 -3.64 25.84 -10.60
CA ASP A 153 -3.82 25.29 -11.94
C ASP A 153 -2.68 24.33 -12.33
N ALA A 154 -1.46 24.62 -11.85
CA ALA A 154 -0.30 23.77 -12.08
C ALA A 154 -0.32 22.48 -11.27
N LEU A 155 -0.96 22.47 -10.08
CA LEU A 155 -1.08 21.27 -9.23
C LEU A 155 -1.94 20.17 -9.85
N SER A 156 -2.90 20.53 -10.71
CA SER A 156 -3.85 19.56 -11.25
C SER A 156 -3.21 18.69 -12.32
N PRO A 157 -3.09 17.35 -12.10
CA PRO A 157 -2.50 16.47 -13.11
C PRO A 157 -3.41 16.32 -14.33
N PRO A 158 -2.87 15.86 -15.48
CA PRO A 158 -3.49 16.05 -16.79
C PRO A 158 -4.91 15.48 -16.93
N PHE A 159 -5.14 14.22 -16.52
CA PHE A 159 -6.44 13.60 -16.67
C PHE A 159 -7.45 14.16 -15.67
N PHE A 160 -7.06 14.29 -14.41
CA PHE A 160 -7.93 14.83 -13.36
C PHE A 160 -8.39 16.26 -13.69
N LYS A 161 -7.48 17.08 -14.22
CA LYS A 161 -7.81 18.46 -14.66
C LYS A 161 -8.92 18.50 -15.71
N GLU A 162 -8.81 17.70 -16.76
CA GLU A 162 -9.81 17.65 -17.83
C GLU A 162 -11.12 17.00 -17.36
N LEU A 163 -11.06 16.01 -16.47
CA LEU A 163 -12.26 15.39 -15.87
C LEU A 163 -13.05 16.39 -15.03
N VAL A 164 -12.38 17.22 -14.22
CA VAL A 164 -12.98 18.29 -13.43
C VAL A 164 -13.64 19.32 -14.35
N LYS A 165 -12.93 19.74 -15.40
CA LYS A 165 -13.45 20.68 -16.39
C LYS A 165 -14.71 20.14 -17.06
N TYR A 166 -14.69 18.89 -17.55
CA TYR A 166 -15.88 18.25 -18.13
C TYR A 166 -17.05 18.20 -17.16
N ALA A 167 -16.83 17.82 -15.90
CA ALA A 167 -17.87 17.77 -14.89
C ALA A 167 -18.52 19.16 -14.61
N ASP A 168 -17.75 20.26 -14.75
CA ASP A 168 -18.22 21.65 -14.55
C ASP A 168 -18.92 22.23 -15.78
N GLU A 169 -18.56 21.84 -17.00
CA GLU A 169 -19.12 22.40 -18.24
C GLU A 169 -20.61 22.11 -18.43
N GLY A 170 -21.15 21.11 -17.73
CA GLY A 170 -22.58 20.82 -17.73
C GLY A 170 -23.13 20.31 -19.07
N SER A 171 -22.32 19.62 -19.84
CA SER A 171 -22.72 19.02 -21.12
C SER A 171 -23.85 17.99 -20.94
N TYR A 172 -24.83 17.97 -21.85
CA TYR A 172 -25.88 16.97 -21.85
C TYR A 172 -25.35 15.63 -22.38
N SER A 173 -25.32 14.59 -21.55
CA SER A 173 -24.84 13.29 -21.94
C SER A 173 -25.96 12.45 -22.58
N TRP A 174 -25.75 12.03 -23.83
CA TRP A 174 -26.61 11.08 -24.57
C TRP A 174 -25.92 9.73 -24.74
N HIS A 175 -24.90 9.47 -23.98
CA HIS A 175 -24.09 8.26 -23.96
C HIS A 175 -24.20 7.55 -22.60
N CYS A 176 -23.65 6.36 -22.46
CA CYS A 176 -23.53 5.70 -21.16
C CYS A 176 -22.54 6.45 -20.23
N PRO A 177 -22.66 6.33 -18.89
CA PRO A 177 -23.61 5.50 -18.16
C PRO A 177 -25.06 6.02 -18.18
N GLY A 178 -26.02 5.10 -18.04
CA GLY A 178 -27.45 5.40 -18.14
C GLY A 178 -28.05 6.30 -17.06
N HIS A 179 -27.29 6.65 -16.02
CA HIS A 179 -27.71 7.61 -15.00
C HIS A 179 -27.60 9.08 -15.44
N SER A 180 -26.95 9.35 -16.61
CA SER A 180 -26.85 10.68 -17.22
C SER A 180 -26.43 11.77 -16.22
N GLY A 181 -25.18 11.69 -15.72
CA GLY A 181 -24.64 12.62 -14.72
C GLY A 181 -25.37 12.58 -13.37
N GLY A 182 -26.03 11.46 -13.05
CA GLY A 182 -26.74 11.27 -11.77
C GLY A 182 -28.23 11.55 -11.81
N VAL A 183 -28.77 12.14 -12.90
CA VAL A 183 -30.19 12.53 -13.01
C VAL A 183 -31.15 11.34 -12.81
N ALA A 184 -30.79 10.14 -13.26
CA ALA A 184 -31.61 8.95 -13.07
C ALA A 184 -31.83 8.61 -11.59
N PHE A 185 -30.85 8.83 -10.74
CA PHE A 185 -30.97 8.59 -9.29
C PHE A 185 -31.99 9.54 -8.63
N LEU A 186 -32.12 10.77 -9.12
CA LEU A 186 -33.04 11.76 -8.57
C LEU A 186 -34.49 11.43 -8.82
N LYS A 187 -34.81 10.47 -9.71
CA LYS A 187 -36.19 10.09 -10.07
C LYS A 187 -36.84 9.10 -9.10
N ASN A 188 -36.12 8.64 -8.09
CA ASN A 188 -36.62 7.66 -7.12
C ASN A 188 -36.05 7.95 -5.72
N PRO A 189 -36.81 7.79 -4.63
CA PRO A 189 -36.35 8.08 -3.28
C PRO A 189 -35.07 7.30 -2.88
N LEU A 190 -34.95 6.02 -3.23
CA LEU A 190 -33.75 5.24 -3.00
C LEU A 190 -32.57 5.79 -3.78
N GLY A 191 -32.77 6.18 -5.04
CA GLY A 191 -31.74 6.83 -5.85
C GLY A 191 -31.33 8.19 -5.27
N GLN A 192 -32.23 8.97 -4.69
CA GLN A 192 -31.88 10.21 -4.01
C GLN A 192 -30.94 9.97 -2.80
N MET A 193 -31.19 8.91 -2.02
CA MET A 193 -30.27 8.54 -0.92
C MET A 193 -28.86 8.24 -1.45
N PHE A 194 -28.76 7.48 -2.55
CA PHE A 194 -27.49 7.18 -3.20
C PHE A 194 -26.79 8.46 -3.71
N HIS A 195 -27.53 9.34 -4.39
CA HIS A 195 -27.02 10.61 -4.90
C HIS A 195 -26.52 11.53 -3.76
N GLN A 196 -27.27 11.64 -2.67
CA GLN A 196 -26.86 12.43 -1.50
C GLN A 196 -25.60 11.89 -0.83
N PHE A 197 -25.46 10.57 -0.76
CA PHE A 197 -24.30 9.92 -0.16
C PHE A 197 -23.02 10.12 -0.99
N PHE A 198 -23.06 9.85 -2.30
CA PHE A 198 -21.88 9.96 -3.16
C PHE A 198 -21.59 11.37 -3.66
N GLY A 199 -22.61 12.20 -3.76
CA GLY A 199 -22.51 13.56 -4.26
C GLY A 199 -22.54 13.69 -5.78
N GLU A 200 -22.84 14.87 -6.26
CA GLU A 200 -23.03 15.19 -7.68
C GLU A 200 -21.75 14.99 -8.50
N ASN A 201 -20.60 15.40 -7.95
CA ASN A 201 -19.33 15.36 -8.67
C ASN A 201 -18.91 13.92 -9.03
N MET A 202 -19.10 12.96 -8.11
CA MET A 202 -18.81 11.56 -8.39
C MET A 202 -19.63 11.04 -9.57
N LEU A 203 -20.90 11.43 -9.65
CA LEU A 203 -21.82 10.98 -10.70
C LEU A 203 -21.62 11.71 -12.04
N ARG A 204 -21.22 12.98 -12.00
CA ARG A 204 -20.86 13.73 -13.22
C ARG A 204 -19.54 13.31 -13.82
N ALA A 205 -18.59 12.90 -12.97
CA ALA A 205 -17.31 12.36 -13.39
C ALA A 205 -17.38 10.92 -13.90
N ASP A 206 -18.51 10.21 -13.69
CA ASP A 206 -18.71 8.85 -14.19
C ASP A 206 -19.22 8.90 -15.64
N VAL A 207 -18.29 8.82 -16.56
CA VAL A 207 -18.48 8.96 -18.01
C VAL A 207 -17.87 7.78 -18.77
N CYS A 208 -17.86 7.83 -20.09
CA CYS A 208 -17.29 6.79 -20.92
C CYS A 208 -16.43 7.38 -22.05
N ASN A 209 -15.82 6.51 -22.82
CA ASN A 209 -14.94 6.84 -23.95
C ASN A 209 -15.61 7.59 -25.13
N ALA A 210 -16.91 7.88 -25.05
CA ALA A 210 -17.58 8.76 -26.01
C ALA A 210 -17.19 10.24 -25.84
N VAL A 211 -16.57 10.61 -24.72
CA VAL A 211 -16.06 11.96 -24.45
C VAL A 211 -14.62 12.04 -24.96
N GLU A 212 -14.44 12.51 -26.19
CA GLU A 212 -13.15 12.54 -26.90
C GLU A 212 -12.09 13.40 -26.17
N GLU A 213 -12.49 14.47 -25.51
CA GLU A 213 -11.62 15.41 -24.80
C GLU A 213 -10.91 14.74 -23.61
N LEU A 214 -11.48 13.68 -23.03
CA LEU A 214 -10.87 12.93 -21.94
C LEU A 214 -9.87 11.86 -22.39
N GLY A 215 -9.79 11.62 -23.69
CA GLY A 215 -8.95 10.53 -24.24
C GLY A 215 -9.52 9.15 -23.92
N GLN A 216 -8.75 8.12 -24.18
CA GLN A 216 -9.19 6.73 -24.00
C GLN A 216 -8.14 5.92 -23.26
N LEU A 217 -8.56 5.21 -22.22
CA LEU A 217 -7.69 4.32 -21.46
C LEU A 217 -7.24 3.12 -22.31
N LEU A 218 -8.13 2.54 -23.11
CA LEU A 218 -7.84 1.35 -23.93
C LEU A 218 -6.79 1.58 -25.01
N ASP A 219 -6.77 2.79 -25.58
CA ASP A 219 -5.85 3.18 -26.65
C ASP A 219 -4.69 4.04 -26.12
N HIS A 220 -4.69 4.35 -24.83
CA HIS A 220 -3.70 5.22 -24.19
C HIS A 220 -3.53 6.56 -24.93
N THR A 221 -4.64 7.30 -25.10
CA THR A 221 -4.68 8.55 -25.86
C THR A 221 -5.10 9.76 -25.02
N GLY A 222 -4.88 10.96 -25.53
CA GLY A 222 -5.32 12.21 -24.92
C GLY A 222 -4.77 12.46 -23.51
N PRO A 223 -5.58 13.01 -22.59
CA PRO A 223 -5.19 13.26 -21.20
C PRO A 223 -4.74 12.00 -20.45
N VAL A 224 -5.33 10.82 -20.72
CA VAL A 224 -4.89 9.56 -20.14
C VAL A 224 -3.43 9.28 -20.47
N ALA A 225 -3.07 9.37 -21.76
CA ALA A 225 -1.68 9.19 -22.17
C ALA A 225 -0.73 10.25 -21.58
N ALA A 226 -1.20 11.47 -21.40
CA ALA A 226 -0.42 12.52 -20.75
C ALA A 226 -0.15 12.19 -19.27
N SER A 227 -1.16 11.68 -18.58
CA SER A 227 -1.04 11.25 -17.18
C SER A 227 -0.13 10.03 -17.03
N GLU A 228 -0.24 9.03 -17.91
CA GLU A 228 0.66 7.87 -17.92
C GLU A 228 2.12 8.27 -18.16
N ARG A 229 2.38 9.24 -19.07
CA ARG A 229 3.74 9.78 -19.27
C ARG A 229 4.23 10.56 -18.05
N ASN A 230 3.34 11.34 -17.41
CA ASN A 230 3.70 12.05 -16.19
C ASN A 230 4.01 11.07 -15.04
N ALA A 231 3.20 10.04 -14.87
CA ALA A 231 3.47 8.97 -13.92
C ALA A 231 4.80 8.25 -14.23
N ALA A 232 5.09 7.95 -15.51
CA ALA A 232 6.36 7.34 -15.90
C ALA A 232 7.57 8.22 -15.51
N ARG A 233 7.47 9.54 -15.71
CA ARG A 233 8.49 10.50 -15.26
C ARG A 233 8.67 10.48 -13.74
N ILE A 234 7.58 10.49 -12.98
CA ILE A 234 7.59 10.52 -11.51
C ILE A 234 8.17 9.22 -10.94
N PHE A 235 7.80 8.06 -11.49
CA PHE A 235 8.29 6.74 -11.10
C PHE A 235 9.64 6.37 -11.76
N SER A 236 10.29 7.30 -12.44
CA SER A 236 11.58 7.08 -13.12
C SER A 236 11.59 5.85 -14.05
N ALA A 237 10.46 5.60 -14.71
CA ALA A 237 10.22 4.46 -15.57
C ALA A 237 10.18 4.85 -17.06
N ASP A 238 10.40 3.89 -17.96
CA ASP A 238 10.24 4.12 -19.41
C ASP A 238 8.75 4.23 -19.78
N HIS A 239 7.89 3.40 -19.17
CA HIS A 239 6.44 3.44 -19.39
C HIS A 239 5.66 3.15 -18.11
N VAL A 240 4.48 3.78 -17.99
CA VAL A 240 3.46 3.46 -17.00
C VAL A 240 2.11 3.30 -17.71
N PHE A 241 1.34 2.31 -17.30
CA PHE A 241 -0.03 2.06 -17.76
C PHE A 241 -0.96 1.97 -16.56
N PHE A 242 -2.00 2.79 -16.52
CA PHE A 242 -3.01 2.73 -15.47
C PHE A 242 -3.94 1.54 -15.68
N VAL A 243 -4.33 0.89 -14.59
CA VAL A 243 -5.22 -0.26 -14.59
C VAL A 243 -6.33 -0.04 -13.56
N THR A 244 -7.58 -0.20 -13.99
CA THR A 244 -8.77 0.11 -13.20
C THR A 244 -9.42 -1.08 -12.50
N ASN A 245 -8.77 -2.23 -12.51
CA ASN A 245 -9.31 -3.46 -11.90
C ASN A 245 -8.27 -4.17 -11.01
N GLY A 246 -7.44 -3.39 -10.33
CA GLY A 246 -6.45 -3.84 -9.35
C GLY A 246 -5.26 -4.57 -9.96
N THR A 247 -4.24 -4.80 -9.14
CA THR A 247 -3.04 -5.54 -9.55
C THR A 247 -3.34 -6.97 -9.97
N SER A 248 -4.47 -7.54 -9.54
CA SER A 248 -4.94 -8.82 -10.07
C SER A 248 -5.10 -8.81 -11.58
N THR A 249 -5.51 -7.68 -12.16
CA THR A 249 -5.61 -7.48 -13.61
C THR A 249 -4.26 -7.09 -14.20
N SER A 250 -3.49 -6.21 -13.54
CA SER A 250 -2.14 -5.85 -13.98
C SER A 250 -1.25 -7.08 -14.17
N ASN A 251 -1.26 -8.01 -13.21
CA ASN A 251 -0.53 -9.27 -13.30
C ASN A 251 -0.95 -10.12 -14.51
N LYS A 252 -2.26 -10.22 -14.77
CA LYS A 252 -2.77 -10.99 -15.92
C LYS A 252 -2.40 -10.34 -17.26
N ILE A 253 -2.39 -9.01 -17.34
CA ILE A 253 -1.96 -8.26 -18.53
C ILE A 253 -0.50 -8.57 -18.82
N VAL A 254 0.40 -8.41 -17.84
CA VAL A 254 1.83 -8.72 -17.98
C VAL A 254 2.03 -10.15 -18.48
N TRP A 255 1.33 -11.11 -17.89
CA TRP A 255 1.45 -12.51 -18.25
C TRP A 255 0.95 -12.81 -19.67
N HIS A 256 -0.22 -12.30 -20.08
CA HIS A 256 -0.72 -12.49 -21.45
C HIS A 256 0.11 -11.76 -22.51
N ALA A 257 0.81 -10.67 -22.12
CA ALA A 257 1.73 -9.98 -23.02
C ALA A 257 3.03 -10.76 -23.25
N THR A 258 3.40 -11.67 -22.34
CA THR A 258 4.74 -12.26 -22.31
C THR A 258 4.77 -13.79 -22.38
N VAL A 259 3.69 -14.49 -22.03
CA VAL A 259 3.65 -15.93 -21.85
C VAL A 259 2.64 -16.58 -22.80
N ALA A 260 3.05 -17.68 -23.43
CA ALA A 260 2.23 -18.50 -24.34
C ALA A 260 2.07 -19.95 -23.79
N PRO A 261 1.10 -20.73 -24.32
CA PRO A 261 0.91 -22.11 -23.92
C PRO A 261 2.15 -22.99 -24.09
N GLY A 262 2.55 -23.66 -23.02
CA GLY A 262 3.72 -24.54 -22.99
C GLY A 262 5.03 -23.86 -22.63
N ASP A 263 5.03 -22.54 -22.43
CA ASP A 263 6.21 -21.83 -21.90
C ASP A 263 6.53 -22.28 -20.47
N ILE A 264 7.81 -22.45 -20.17
CA ILE A 264 8.28 -22.68 -18.80
C ILE A 264 8.38 -21.32 -18.10
N VAL A 265 7.80 -21.23 -16.91
CA VAL A 265 7.76 -20.00 -16.11
C VAL A 265 8.28 -20.24 -14.71
N LEU A 266 9.04 -19.30 -14.18
CA LEU A 266 9.55 -19.32 -12.80
C LEU A 266 8.65 -18.45 -11.92
N VAL A 267 8.19 -18.99 -10.81
CA VAL A 267 7.18 -18.33 -9.98
C VAL A 267 7.48 -18.51 -8.49
N ASP A 268 7.39 -17.43 -7.75
CA ASP A 268 7.34 -17.48 -6.29
C ASP A 268 6.12 -18.32 -5.83
N ARG A 269 6.37 -19.34 -5.00
CA ARG A 269 5.26 -20.15 -4.45
C ARG A 269 4.32 -19.34 -3.55
N ASN A 270 4.79 -18.22 -3.04
CA ASN A 270 4.01 -17.25 -2.26
C ASN A 270 3.30 -16.21 -3.12
N CYS A 271 3.17 -16.42 -4.42
CA CYS A 271 2.54 -15.46 -5.32
C CYS A 271 1.04 -15.27 -5.03
N HIS A 272 0.55 -14.09 -5.36
CA HIS A 272 -0.86 -13.79 -5.30
C HIS A 272 -1.67 -14.70 -6.24
N LYS A 273 -2.90 -15.07 -5.85
CA LYS A 273 -3.79 -15.95 -6.65
C LYS A 273 -3.98 -15.51 -8.10
N SER A 274 -3.83 -14.21 -8.41
CA SER A 274 -3.92 -13.72 -9.79
C SER A 274 -2.82 -14.26 -10.70
N ILE A 275 -1.63 -14.53 -10.16
CA ILE A 275 -0.53 -15.16 -10.90
C ILE A 275 -0.89 -16.63 -11.23
N LEU A 276 -1.48 -17.37 -10.28
CA LEU A 276 -1.90 -18.73 -10.50
C LEU A 276 -3.07 -18.82 -11.52
N HIS A 277 -3.97 -17.84 -11.48
CA HIS A 277 -4.98 -17.70 -12.53
C HIS A 277 -4.33 -17.41 -13.89
N ALA A 278 -3.31 -16.55 -13.94
CA ALA A 278 -2.58 -16.25 -15.18
C ALA A 278 -1.85 -17.49 -15.72
N ILE A 279 -1.23 -18.31 -14.86
CA ILE A 279 -0.65 -19.62 -15.25
C ILE A 279 -1.70 -20.52 -15.89
N THR A 280 -2.87 -20.62 -15.26
CA THR A 280 -3.98 -21.44 -15.77
C THR A 280 -4.48 -20.93 -17.11
N MET A 281 -4.68 -19.61 -17.24
CA MET A 281 -5.22 -18.98 -18.45
C MET A 281 -4.24 -19.01 -19.63
N THR A 282 -2.94 -18.84 -19.37
CA THR A 282 -1.90 -18.88 -20.43
C THR A 282 -1.49 -20.29 -20.83
N GLY A 283 -1.81 -21.31 -20.03
CA GLY A 283 -1.36 -22.68 -20.27
C GLY A 283 0.13 -22.90 -20.04
N ALA A 284 0.76 -22.07 -19.24
CA ALA A 284 2.17 -22.15 -18.88
C ALA A 284 2.49 -23.38 -18.01
N ILE A 285 3.77 -23.74 -17.96
CA ILE A 285 4.33 -24.79 -17.11
C ILE A 285 5.06 -24.11 -15.94
N PRO A 286 4.46 -24.08 -14.74
CA PRO A 286 5.09 -23.41 -13.60
C PRO A 286 6.19 -24.26 -12.98
N VAL A 287 7.32 -23.60 -12.66
CA VAL A 287 8.39 -24.09 -11.82
C VAL A 287 8.51 -23.16 -10.61
N PHE A 288 8.20 -23.68 -9.44
CA PHE A 288 8.08 -22.85 -8.23
C PHE A 288 9.39 -22.71 -7.48
N LEU A 289 9.62 -21.47 -7.01
CA LEU A 289 10.62 -21.13 -6.01
C LEU A 289 9.94 -21.06 -4.65
N THR A 290 10.43 -21.78 -3.66
CA THR A 290 9.76 -21.91 -2.37
C THR A 290 10.38 -20.96 -1.34
N PRO A 291 9.59 -20.04 -0.77
CA PRO A 291 10.04 -19.16 0.30
C PRO A 291 10.17 -19.92 1.62
N THR A 292 11.00 -19.37 2.51
CA THR A 292 11.09 -19.80 3.91
C THR A 292 9.84 -19.35 4.70
N ARG A 293 9.68 -19.87 5.91
CA ARG A 293 8.65 -19.47 6.89
C ARG A 293 9.22 -19.53 8.28
N ASN A 294 8.75 -18.67 9.18
CA ASN A 294 8.99 -18.81 10.60
C ASN A 294 7.82 -19.49 11.32
N ASN A 295 7.99 -19.79 12.60
CA ASN A 295 6.99 -20.52 13.38
C ASN A 295 5.74 -19.67 13.72
N PHE A 296 5.80 -18.34 13.62
CA PHE A 296 4.60 -17.49 13.67
C PHE A 296 3.71 -17.62 12.42
N GLY A 297 4.15 -18.35 11.41
CA GLY A 297 3.50 -18.44 10.11
C GLY A 297 3.79 -17.25 9.17
N ILE A 298 4.73 -16.39 9.55
CA ILE A 298 5.19 -15.29 8.71
C ILE A 298 6.00 -15.86 7.54
N ILE A 299 5.73 -15.32 6.35
CA ILE A 299 6.39 -15.75 5.12
C ILE A 299 7.72 -15.04 5.01
N GLY A 300 8.77 -15.82 4.93
CA GLY A 300 10.13 -15.35 4.72
C GLY A 300 10.50 -15.24 3.25
N PRO A 301 11.78 -14.92 2.98
CA PRO A 301 12.28 -14.82 1.62
C PRO A 301 12.53 -16.20 0.99
N ILE A 302 12.52 -16.23 -0.34
CA ILE A 302 13.15 -17.29 -1.12
C ILE A 302 14.65 -17.15 -0.90
N PRO A 303 15.38 -18.22 -0.49
CA PRO A 303 16.82 -18.14 -0.30
C PRO A 303 17.55 -17.72 -1.59
N ARG A 304 18.55 -16.84 -1.46
CA ARG A 304 19.31 -16.33 -2.62
C ARG A 304 19.83 -17.42 -3.54
N ASP A 305 20.25 -18.54 -2.96
CA ASP A 305 20.79 -19.67 -3.72
C ASP A 305 19.78 -20.32 -4.67
N GLU A 306 18.48 -20.18 -4.38
CA GLU A 306 17.40 -20.66 -5.27
C GLU A 306 17.37 -19.90 -6.62
N PHE A 307 17.88 -18.66 -6.65
CA PHE A 307 17.98 -17.84 -7.87
C PHE A 307 19.24 -18.15 -8.71
N LYS A 308 20.18 -18.98 -8.23
CA LYS A 308 21.34 -19.35 -9.03
C LYS A 308 20.95 -20.15 -10.27
N PRO A 309 21.49 -19.84 -11.47
CA PRO A 309 21.14 -20.51 -12.71
C PRO A 309 21.20 -22.04 -12.65
N GLU A 310 22.19 -22.61 -11.93
CA GLU A 310 22.31 -24.05 -11.74
C GLU A 310 21.16 -24.66 -10.91
N ASN A 311 20.66 -23.96 -9.92
CA ASN A 311 19.55 -24.44 -9.10
C ASN A 311 18.21 -24.29 -9.84
N ILE A 312 18.05 -23.22 -10.61
CA ILE A 312 16.91 -23.07 -11.53
C ILE A 312 16.87 -24.23 -12.52
N ARG A 313 17.99 -24.59 -13.16
CA ARG A 313 18.05 -25.71 -14.10
C ARG A 313 17.64 -27.02 -13.44
N LYS A 314 18.15 -27.32 -12.25
CA LYS A 314 17.74 -28.52 -11.48
C LYS A 314 16.25 -28.57 -11.22
N LYS A 315 15.61 -27.45 -10.85
CA LYS A 315 14.18 -27.39 -10.63
C LYS A 315 13.38 -27.61 -11.91
N ILE A 316 13.82 -27.04 -13.03
CA ILE A 316 13.21 -27.26 -14.34
C ILE A 316 13.29 -28.74 -14.72
N GLU A 317 14.46 -29.38 -14.56
CA GLU A 317 14.68 -30.81 -14.84
C GLU A 317 13.88 -31.74 -13.91
N ALA A 318 13.64 -31.32 -12.67
CA ALA A 318 12.81 -32.06 -11.72
C ALA A 318 11.30 -32.01 -12.05
N ASN A 319 10.83 -30.96 -12.72
CA ASN A 319 9.44 -30.82 -13.09
C ASN A 319 9.10 -31.72 -14.31
N PRO A 320 8.15 -32.67 -14.22
CA PRO A 320 7.89 -33.63 -15.29
C PRO A 320 7.44 -32.97 -16.59
N PHE A 321 6.61 -31.91 -16.52
CA PHE A 321 6.07 -31.21 -17.69
C PHE A 321 7.15 -30.32 -18.34
N ALA A 322 8.00 -29.66 -17.54
CA ALA A 322 9.10 -28.87 -18.06
C ALA A 322 10.15 -29.75 -18.72
N ARG A 323 10.45 -30.91 -18.14
CA ARG A 323 11.35 -31.92 -18.73
C ARG A 323 10.80 -32.45 -20.08
N GLU A 324 9.51 -32.72 -20.18
CA GLU A 324 8.86 -33.13 -21.44
C GLU A 324 8.94 -32.02 -22.49
N ALA A 325 8.71 -30.77 -22.10
CA ALA A 325 8.84 -29.61 -22.99
C ALA A 325 10.26 -29.44 -23.50
N LEU A 326 11.28 -29.56 -22.64
CA LEU A 326 12.69 -29.54 -23.02
C LEU A 326 13.11 -30.69 -23.92
N ALA A 327 12.54 -31.89 -23.73
CA ALA A 327 12.79 -33.03 -24.61
C ALA A 327 12.28 -32.76 -26.05
N LYS A 328 11.18 -32.00 -26.19
CA LYS A 328 10.65 -31.55 -27.48
C LYS A 328 11.41 -30.39 -28.10
N ASN A 329 11.90 -29.47 -27.26
CA ASN A 329 12.68 -28.29 -27.68
C ASN A 329 13.82 -28.03 -26.68
N PRO A 330 15.03 -28.58 -26.91
CA PRO A 330 16.17 -28.40 -26.01
C PRO A 330 16.66 -26.95 -25.80
N ASN A 331 16.24 -26.06 -26.69
CA ASN A 331 16.58 -24.62 -26.62
C ASN A 331 15.56 -23.78 -25.86
N LEU A 332 14.53 -24.41 -25.30
CA LEU A 332 13.50 -23.70 -24.57
C LEU A 332 14.08 -23.09 -23.30
N LYS A 333 13.92 -21.76 -23.15
CA LYS A 333 14.32 -21.02 -21.96
C LYS A 333 13.10 -20.76 -21.09
N PRO A 334 13.30 -20.56 -19.77
CA PRO A 334 12.24 -19.97 -18.94
C PRO A 334 11.88 -18.58 -19.49
N ARG A 335 10.57 -18.34 -19.65
CA ARG A 335 10.07 -17.14 -20.30
C ARG A 335 10.04 -15.93 -19.39
N ILE A 336 9.56 -16.13 -18.17
CA ILE A 336 9.34 -15.09 -17.17
C ILE A 336 9.72 -15.61 -15.79
N LEU A 337 10.25 -14.73 -14.94
CA LEU A 337 10.27 -14.88 -13.49
C LEU A 337 9.25 -13.93 -12.89
N THR A 338 8.36 -14.40 -12.03
CA THR A 338 7.47 -13.56 -11.22
C THR A 338 7.76 -13.75 -9.74
N ILE A 339 8.14 -12.66 -9.07
CA ILE A 339 8.43 -12.60 -7.64
C ILE A 339 7.43 -11.69 -6.94
N THR A 340 6.95 -12.12 -5.76
CA THR A 340 6.25 -11.26 -4.82
C THR A 340 7.30 -10.41 -4.10
N GLN A 341 7.51 -9.19 -4.57
CA GLN A 341 8.62 -8.34 -4.12
C GLN A 341 8.47 -7.90 -2.66
N SER A 342 7.25 -7.80 -2.16
CA SER A 342 6.98 -7.59 -0.74
C SER A 342 5.95 -8.58 -0.23
N THR A 343 6.30 -9.35 0.79
CA THR A 343 5.33 -10.17 1.52
C THR A 343 4.35 -9.28 2.30
N TYR A 344 3.26 -9.84 2.80
CA TYR A 344 2.33 -9.12 3.69
C TYR A 344 3.06 -8.49 4.88
N ASP A 345 3.93 -9.26 5.52
CA ASP A 345 4.64 -8.85 6.73
C ASP A 345 5.85 -7.96 6.46
N GLY A 346 6.15 -7.67 5.19
CA GLY A 346 7.12 -6.65 4.79
C GLY A 346 8.50 -7.16 4.43
N VAL A 347 8.69 -8.46 4.22
CA VAL A 347 9.97 -8.98 3.71
C VAL A 347 10.10 -8.62 2.24
N ILE A 348 11.15 -7.88 1.88
CA ILE A 348 11.46 -7.40 0.54
C ILE A 348 12.84 -7.89 0.08
N TYR A 349 13.06 -7.90 -1.24
CA TYR A 349 14.28 -8.42 -1.88
C TYR A 349 15.15 -7.30 -2.44
N ASN A 350 16.45 -7.49 -2.44
CA ASN A 350 17.37 -6.71 -3.25
C ASN A 350 17.21 -7.13 -4.73
N VAL A 351 16.53 -6.26 -5.49
CA VAL A 351 16.16 -6.52 -6.87
C VAL A 351 17.37 -6.54 -7.80
N GLU A 352 18.37 -5.70 -7.55
CA GLU A 352 19.58 -5.65 -8.39
C GLU A 352 20.33 -6.97 -8.31
N MET A 353 20.42 -7.61 -7.14
CA MET A 353 21.03 -8.94 -7.03
C MET A 353 20.25 -10.02 -7.79
N ILE A 354 18.92 -9.92 -7.89
CA ILE A 354 18.09 -10.84 -8.69
C ILE A 354 18.32 -10.58 -10.18
N LYS A 355 18.36 -9.32 -10.60
CA LYS A 355 18.64 -8.93 -11.98
C LYS A 355 20.01 -9.43 -12.43
N ASP A 356 21.05 -9.30 -11.59
CA ASP A 356 22.40 -9.77 -11.85
C ASP A 356 22.47 -11.31 -12.04
N LEU A 357 21.69 -12.05 -11.26
CA LEU A 357 21.66 -13.51 -11.34
C LEU A 357 20.90 -14.04 -12.56
N LEU A 358 19.81 -13.40 -12.95
CA LEU A 358 18.83 -13.96 -13.87
C LEU A 358 18.51 -13.09 -15.09
N GLY A 359 18.94 -11.83 -15.13
CA GLY A 359 18.61 -10.90 -16.21
C GLY A 359 19.03 -11.32 -17.60
N ASP A 360 20.07 -12.15 -17.70
CA ASP A 360 20.55 -12.73 -18.97
C ASP A 360 19.90 -14.08 -19.31
N MET A 361 19.27 -14.72 -18.34
CA MET A 361 18.69 -16.05 -18.49
C MET A 361 17.23 -16.03 -18.99
N LEU A 362 16.53 -14.95 -18.72
CA LEU A 362 15.09 -14.79 -18.92
C LEU A 362 14.79 -13.72 -19.97
N ASP A 363 13.62 -13.81 -20.59
CA ASP A 363 13.13 -12.75 -21.48
C ASP A 363 12.43 -11.63 -20.70
N THR A 364 11.86 -11.97 -19.54
CA THR A 364 11.07 -11.04 -18.71
C THR A 364 11.30 -11.28 -17.22
N LEU A 365 11.49 -10.19 -16.48
CA LEU A 365 11.43 -10.13 -15.02
C LEU A 365 10.17 -9.37 -14.61
N HIS A 366 9.35 -9.97 -13.77
CA HIS A 366 8.13 -9.37 -13.24
C HIS A 366 8.18 -9.38 -11.71
N PHE A 367 8.14 -8.19 -11.13
CA PHE A 367 8.09 -7.97 -9.70
C PHE A 367 6.67 -7.54 -9.32
N ASP A 368 5.95 -8.39 -8.59
CA ASP A 368 4.66 -8.02 -8.01
C ASP A 368 4.92 -7.13 -6.78
N GLU A 369 4.89 -5.83 -7.01
CA GLU A 369 5.09 -4.76 -6.04
C GLU A 369 3.75 -4.18 -5.56
N ALA A 370 2.69 -5.00 -5.53
CA ALA A 370 1.38 -4.56 -5.04
C ALA A 370 1.42 -3.97 -3.64
N TRP A 371 2.38 -4.36 -2.82
CA TRP A 371 2.60 -3.87 -1.46
C TRP A 371 3.82 -2.93 -1.33
N LEU A 372 4.39 -2.45 -2.47
CA LEU A 372 5.62 -1.67 -2.45
C LEU A 372 5.63 -0.43 -3.40
N PRO A 373 4.48 0.20 -3.73
CA PRO A 373 4.46 1.30 -4.70
C PRO A 373 5.11 2.59 -4.20
N HIS A 374 5.49 2.69 -2.93
CA HIS A 374 6.10 3.85 -2.29
C HIS A 374 7.64 3.83 -2.33
N ALA A 375 8.24 2.68 -2.64
CA ALA A 375 9.67 2.45 -2.42
C ALA A 375 10.59 3.33 -3.28
N GLU A 376 10.21 3.69 -4.52
CA GLU A 376 10.99 4.59 -5.39
C GLU A 376 11.24 5.96 -4.75
N PHE A 377 10.37 6.40 -3.85
CA PHE A 377 10.34 7.78 -3.35
C PHE A 377 11.17 8.02 -2.10
N HIS A 378 11.90 7.02 -1.60
CA HIS A 378 12.75 7.20 -0.42
C HIS A 378 14.01 6.33 -0.49
N GLU A 379 15.18 6.94 -0.19
CA GLU A 379 16.49 6.27 -0.22
C GLU A 379 16.59 5.05 0.70
N PHE A 380 15.74 4.96 1.73
CA PHE A 380 15.64 3.81 2.61
C PHE A 380 15.40 2.50 1.85
N TYR A 381 14.71 2.56 0.70
CA TYR A 381 14.40 1.40 -0.13
C TYR A 381 15.35 1.23 -1.34
N GLN A 382 16.49 1.91 -1.33
CA GLN A 382 17.46 1.78 -2.43
C GLN A 382 17.76 0.30 -2.70
N ASP A 383 17.75 -0.12 -4.00
CA ASP A 383 17.93 -1.49 -4.49
C ASP A 383 16.83 -2.49 -4.10
N MET A 384 15.81 -2.08 -3.34
CA MET A 384 14.72 -2.95 -2.86
C MET A 384 13.43 -2.85 -3.68
N HIS A 385 13.43 -2.19 -4.82
CA HIS A 385 12.30 -2.09 -5.77
C HIS A 385 12.80 -2.23 -7.20
N ALA A 386 11.91 -2.61 -8.12
CA ALA A 386 12.32 -3.08 -9.44
C ALA A 386 12.78 -1.99 -10.39
N ILE A 387 12.11 -0.84 -10.40
CA ILE A 387 12.29 0.23 -11.39
C ILE A 387 12.43 1.56 -10.66
N GLY A 388 13.40 2.37 -11.06
CA GLY A 388 13.65 3.66 -10.43
C GLY A 388 14.84 4.40 -11.05
N ALA A 389 15.11 5.59 -10.54
CA ALA A 389 16.17 6.46 -11.04
C ALA A 389 17.55 5.81 -11.00
N GLY A 390 18.26 5.85 -12.13
CA GLY A 390 19.64 5.33 -12.22
C GLY A 390 19.76 3.80 -12.17
N ARG A 391 18.65 3.06 -12.21
CA ARG A 391 18.69 1.59 -12.23
C ARG A 391 19.25 1.05 -13.53
N PRO A 392 20.21 0.09 -13.49
CA PRO A 392 20.77 -0.52 -14.68
C PRO A 392 19.67 -1.29 -15.44
N ARG A 393 19.76 -1.26 -16.77
CA ARG A 393 18.92 -2.12 -17.61
C ARG A 393 19.55 -3.52 -17.66
N THR A 394 18.70 -4.50 -17.95
CA THR A 394 19.09 -5.88 -18.20
C THR A 394 18.68 -6.30 -19.61
N LYS A 395 19.10 -7.48 -20.06
CA LYS A 395 18.59 -8.03 -21.32
C LYS A 395 17.12 -8.46 -21.20
N ALA A 396 16.66 -8.77 -20.00
CA ALA A 396 15.24 -8.99 -19.74
C ALA A 396 14.47 -7.68 -19.71
N LEU A 397 13.25 -7.70 -20.25
CA LEU A 397 12.26 -6.65 -20.02
C LEU A 397 11.78 -6.71 -18.57
N VAL A 398 11.73 -5.58 -17.88
CA VAL A 398 11.33 -5.54 -16.45
C VAL A 398 9.95 -4.93 -16.31
N PHE A 399 9.06 -5.63 -15.61
CA PHE A 399 7.76 -5.14 -15.17
C PHE A 399 7.69 -5.06 -13.65
N ALA A 400 7.09 -3.98 -13.14
CA ALA A 400 6.60 -3.90 -11.78
C ALA A 400 5.09 -3.64 -11.80
N THR A 401 4.34 -4.32 -10.95
CA THR A 401 2.89 -4.13 -10.83
C THR A 401 2.55 -3.58 -9.45
N HIS A 402 1.94 -2.40 -9.41
CA HIS A 402 1.64 -1.66 -8.19
C HIS A 402 0.14 -1.64 -7.89
N SER A 403 -0.26 -1.89 -6.64
CA SER A 403 -1.58 -1.53 -6.15
C SER A 403 -1.52 -0.10 -5.59
N THR A 404 -1.82 0.88 -6.43
CA THR A 404 -1.82 2.29 -6.04
C THR A 404 -2.72 2.55 -4.82
N HIS A 405 -3.85 1.83 -4.74
CA HIS A 405 -4.83 1.98 -3.66
C HIS A 405 -4.41 1.41 -2.30
N LYS A 406 -3.33 0.62 -2.21
CA LYS A 406 -2.95 -0.01 -0.93
C LYS A 406 -2.13 0.91 -0.04
N LEU A 407 -1.14 1.59 -0.60
CA LEU A 407 -0.19 2.42 0.15
C LEU A 407 -0.16 3.87 -0.29
N LEU A 408 -0.52 4.16 -1.54
CA LEU A 408 -0.66 5.52 -2.07
C LEU A 408 -2.14 5.97 -2.04
N ALA A 409 -2.40 7.20 -2.47
CA ALA A 409 -3.73 7.82 -2.39
C ALA A 409 -4.69 7.42 -3.54
N GLY A 410 -4.73 6.14 -3.91
CA GLY A 410 -5.67 5.61 -4.90
C GLY A 410 -6.97 5.10 -4.29
N ILE A 411 -8.09 5.22 -4.99
CA ILE A 411 -9.33 4.51 -4.62
C ILE A 411 -9.22 3.02 -4.97
N SER A 412 -10.01 2.18 -4.30
CA SER A 412 -9.99 0.71 -4.52
C SER A 412 -10.00 0.35 -5.99
N GLN A 413 -9.21 -0.63 -6.39
CA GLN A 413 -8.93 -1.08 -7.77
C GLN A 413 -7.91 -0.20 -8.54
N ALA A 414 -7.50 0.97 -8.04
CA ALA A 414 -6.42 1.73 -8.65
C ALA A 414 -5.12 0.93 -8.64
N SER A 415 -4.55 0.72 -9.82
CA SER A 415 -3.31 -0.04 -10.03
C SER A 415 -2.55 0.53 -11.22
N GLN A 416 -1.28 0.17 -11.35
CA GLN A 416 -0.47 0.52 -12.51
C GLN A 416 0.55 -0.56 -12.83
N ILE A 417 0.92 -0.62 -14.12
CA ILE A 417 2.01 -1.43 -14.62
C ILE A 417 3.14 -0.48 -14.98
N VAL A 418 4.29 -0.68 -14.37
CA VAL A 418 5.51 0.10 -14.58
C VAL A 418 6.48 -0.74 -15.38
N VAL A 419 7.13 -0.17 -16.39
CA VAL A 419 7.99 -0.89 -17.33
C VAL A 419 9.34 -0.22 -17.47
N GLN A 420 10.41 -1.03 -17.44
CA GLN A 420 11.76 -0.66 -17.83
C GLN A 420 12.15 -1.45 -19.08
N ASP A 421 12.56 -0.75 -20.13
CA ASP A 421 13.03 -1.34 -21.38
C ASP A 421 14.25 -2.24 -21.17
N SER A 422 14.39 -3.26 -22.02
CA SER A 422 15.59 -4.07 -22.05
C SER A 422 16.77 -3.30 -22.67
N GLU A 423 18.02 -3.77 -22.43
CA GLU A 423 19.20 -3.22 -23.08
C GLU A 423 19.17 -3.40 -24.61
N ASP A 424 18.61 -4.52 -25.06
CA ASP A 424 18.67 -4.95 -26.47
C ASP A 424 17.50 -4.46 -27.32
N SER A 425 16.36 -4.12 -26.69
CA SER A 425 15.14 -3.74 -27.41
C SER A 425 14.22 -2.84 -26.61
N ALA A 426 13.61 -1.86 -27.32
CA ALA A 426 12.53 -1.08 -26.76
C ALA A 426 11.26 -1.92 -26.57
N PHE A 427 10.48 -1.55 -25.59
CA PHE A 427 9.18 -2.16 -25.30
C PHE A 427 8.20 -2.00 -26.47
N ASP A 428 7.59 -3.11 -26.90
CA ASP A 428 6.57 -3.11 -27.96
C ASP A 428 5.19 -2.80 -27.35
N ARG A 429 4.87 -1.51 -27.31
CA ARG A 429 3.61 -1.01 -26.78
C ARG A 429 2.38 -1.55 -27.51
N HIS A 430 2.45 -1.73 -28.82
CA HIS A 430 1.32 -2.22 -29.61
C HIS A 430 0.98 -3.67 -29.24
N ARG A 431 1.98 -4.52 -29.16
CA ARG A 431 1.80 -5.93 -28.75
C ARG A 431 1.31 -6.05 -27.32
N PHE A 432 1.83 -5.23 -26.41
CA PHE A 432 1.36 -5.18 -25.04
C PHE A 432 -0.11 -4.77 -24.94
N ASN A 433 -0.54 -3.81 -25.76
CA ASN A 433 -1.92 -3.33 -25.75
C ASN A 433 -2.94 -4.41 -26.10
N GLU A 434 -2.59 -5.37 -26.96
CA GLU A 434 -3.48 -6.53 -27.23
C GLU A 434 -3.81 -7.32 -25.96
N ALA A 435 -2.82 -7.55 -25.09
CA ALA A 435 -3.04 -8.19 -23.79
C ALA A 435 -3.81 -7.27 -22.82
N TYR A 436 -3.54 -5.97 -22.87
CA TYR A 436 -4.23 -4.97 -22.05
C TYR A 436 -5.75 -4.96 -22.36
N LEU A 437 -6.11 -4.97 -23.65
CA LEU A 437 -7.50 -5.01 -24.13
C LEU A 437 -8.25 -6.25 -23.67
N MET A 438 -7.58 -7.41 -23.58
CA MET A 438 -8.22 -8.67 -23.12
C MET A 438 -8.73 -8.57 -21.67
N HIS A 439 -8.15 -7.72 -20.85
CA HIS A 439 -8.40 -7.66 -19.41
C HIS A 439 -9.05 -6.35 -18.94
N THR A 440 -9.26 -5.41 -19.85
CA THR A 440 -9.78 -4.09 -19.50
C THR A 440 -11.17 -3.88 -20.06
N SER A 441 -12.08 -3.39 -19.22
CA SER A 441 -13.44 -3.04 -19.66
C SER A 441 -13.41 -1.91 -20.70
N THR A 442 -14.30 -1.99 -21.69
CA THR A 442 -14.55 -0.87 -22.64
C THR A 442 -15.20 0.34 -21.98
N SER A 443 -15.66 0.21 -20.73
CA SER A 443 -16.25 1.28 -19.93
C SER A 443 -15.53 1.36 -18.59
N PRO A 444 -14.26 1.81 -18.55
CA PRO A 444 -13.51 1.91 -17.30
C PRO A 444 -14.09 3.00 -16.40
N GLN A 445 -13.94 2.82 -15.10
CA GLN A 445 -14.40 3.80 -14.11
C GLN A 445 -13.42 4.97 -14.06
N TYR A 446 -13.86 6.17 -14.46
CA TYR A 446 -13.00 7.35 -14.63
C TYR A 446 -12.48 7.92 -13.31
N ALA A 447 -13.23 7.78 -12.20
CA ALA A 447 -12.72 8.15 -10.89
C ALA A 447 -11.49 7.32 -10.46
N ILE A 448 -11.40 6.05 -10.88
CA ILE A 448 -10.23 5.22 -10.64
C ILE A 448 -9.03 5.73 -11.44
N ILE A 449 -9.21 6.07 -12.73
CA ILE A 449 -8.16 6.65 -13.57
C ILE A 449 -7.66 7.96 -12.95
N ALA A 450 -8.58 8.84 -12.56
CA ALA A 450 -8.25 10.11 -11.91
C ALA A 450 -7.49 9.89 -10.59
N SER A 451 -7.84 8.86 -9.81
CA SER A 451 -7.12 8.55 -8.58
C SER A 451 -5.70 8.02 -8.83
N CYS A 452 -5.48 7.27 -9.92
CA CYS A 452 -4.12 6.88 -10.33
C CYS A 452 -3.28 8.11 -10.69
N ASP A 453 -3.85 9.03 -11.48
CA ASP A 453 -3.21 10.27 -11.91
C ASP A 453 -2.83 11.16 -10.72
N VAL A 454 -3.78 11.40 -9.81
CA VAL A 454 -3.57 12.21 -8.59
C VAL A 454 -2.56 11.53 -7.66
N ALA A 455 -2.69 10.21 -7.45
CA ALA A 455 -1.76 9.48 -6.58
C ALA A 455 -0.32 9.52 -7.11
N ALA A 456 -0.12 9.42 -8.42
CA ALA A 456 1.20 9.57 -9.03
C ALA A 456 1.74 11.01 -8.85
N ALA A 457 0.91 12.03 -9.10
CA ALA A 457 1.30 13.44 -8.94
C ALA A 457 1.66 13.78 -7.48
N MET A 458 0.95 13.21 -6.50
CA MET A 458 1.27 13.40 -5.08
C MET A 458 2.66 12.85 -4.69
N MET A 459 3.20 11.92 -5.47
CA MET A 459 4.52 11.33 -5.20
C MET A 459 5.65 12.12 -5.84
N GLU A 460 5.38 13.21 -6.55
CA GLU A 460 6.43 14.08 -7.09
C GLU A 460 7.23 14.76 -5.97
N ALA A 461 8.54 14.83 -6.14
CA ALA A 461 9.43 15.48 -5.19
C ALA A 461 9.13 16.99 -5.09
N PRO A 462 9.24 17.59 -3.90
CA PRO A 462 9.68 17.00 -2.63
C PRO A 462 8.55 16.33 -1.82
N GLY A 463 7.28 16.49 -2.23
CA GLY A 463 6.12 16.05 -1.46
C GLY A 463 6.07 14.54 -1.24
N GLY A 464 6.29 13.74 -2.29
CA GLY A 464 6.27 12.28 -2.21
C GLY A 464 7.30 11.70 -1.24
N PRO A 465 8.60 12.04 -1.36
CA PRO A 465 9.60 11.66 -0.38
C PRO A 465 9.23 12.00 1.07
N ALA A 466 8.70 13.19 1.31
CA ALA A 466 8.28 13.62 2.65
C ALA A 466 7.11 12.78 3.21
N LEU A 467 6.15 12.37 2.35
CA LEU A 467 5.04 11.49 2.75
C LEU A 467 5.53 10.09 3.12
N VAL A 468 6.51 9.55 2.39
CA VAL A 468 7.08 8.23 2.70
C VAL A 468 7.90 8.29 3.98
N GLU A 469 8.74 9.32 4.16
CA GLU A 469 9.50 9.54 5.39
C GLU A 469 8.57 9.62 6.62
N GLU A 470 7.44 10.35 6.50
CA GLU A 470 6.44 10.45 7.57
C GLU A 470 5.83 9.07 7.90
N SER A 471 5.52 8.26 6.89
CA SER A 471 4.97 6.91 7.11
C SER A 471 5.97 6.01 7.85
N ILE A 472 7.26 6.09 7.51
CA ILE A 472 8.34 5.37 8.20
C ILE A 472 8.44 5.87 9.64
N ALA A 473 8.47 7.19 9.85
CA ALA A 473 8.59 7.79 11.18
C ALA A 473 7.42 7.38 12.10
N GLU A 474 6.18 7.43 11.61
CA GLU A 474 5.00 7.01 12.38
C GLU A 474 5.05 5.50 12.74
N ALA A 475 5.54 4.65 11.83
CA ALA A 475 5.71 3.23 12.09
C ALA A 475 6.78 2.97 13.17
N LEU A 476 7.86 3.74 13.18
CA LEU A 476 8.91 3.63 14.18
C LEU A 476 8.47 4.19 15.54
N ASP A 477 7.73 5.29 15.55
CA ASP A 477 7.15 5.85 16.78
C ASP A 477 6.17 4.87 17.43
N PHE A 478 5.35 4.20 16.63
CA PHE A 478 4.49 3.11 17.12
C PHE A 478 5.31 1.98 17.75
N ARG A 479 6.38 1.52 17.10
CA ARG A 479 7.24 0.45 17.63
C ARG A 479 7.92 0.87 18.93
N ARG A 480 8.40 2.12 19.02
CA ARG A 480 8.95 2.69 20.26
C ARG A 480 7.91 2.74 21.38
N ALA A 481 6.68 3.18 21.06
CA ALA A 481 5.58 3.21 22.02
C ALA A 481 5.24 1.82 22.55
N MET A 482 5.17 0.80 21.68
CA MET A 482 4.94 -0.58 22.08
C MET A 482 6.04 -1.11 23.01
N ARG A 483 7.31 -0.86 22.69
CA ARG A 483 8.45 -1.25 23.55
C ARG A 483 8.45 -0.53 24.90
N LYS A 484 8.07 0.75 24.89
CA LYS A 484 7.96 1.51 26.15
C LYS A 484 6.91 0.90 27.06
N VAL A 485 5.75 0.56 26.52
CA VAL A 485 4.68 -0.09 27.29
C VAL A 485 5.12 -1.47 27.78
N ASP A 486 5.75 -2.29 26.94
CA ASP A 486 6.31 -3.59 27.32
C ASP A 486 7.30 -3.46 28.51
N ALA A 487 8.21 -2.49 28.43
CA ALA A 487 9.16 -2.20 29.51
C ALA A 487 8.48 -1.72 30.83
N GLU A 488 7.34 -1.04 30.75
CA GLU A 488 6.56 -0.63 31.93
C GLU A 488 5.91 -1.83 32.65
N TYR A 489 5.56 -2.90 31.92
CA TYR A 489 5.05 -4.14 32.50
C TYR A 489 6.18 -5.04 33.08
N GLY A 490 7.43 -4.85 32.68
CA GLY A 490 8.60 -5.56 33.19
C GLY A 490 8.57 -7.06 32.90
N ASP A 491 8.50 -7.90 33.95
CA ASP A 491 8.45 -9.36 33.80
C ASP A 491 7.06 -9.91 33.42
N ASP A 492 6.03 -9.06 33.39
CA ASP A 492 4.71 -9.44 32.91
C ASP A 492 4.64 -9.30 31.38
N TRP A 493 3.71 -10.01 30.75
CA TRP A 493 3.63 -10.01 29.29
C TRP A 493 3.00 -8.74 28.73
N PHE A 494 3.45 -8.36 27.52
CA PHE A 494 2.74 -7.44 26.63
C PHE A 494 2.86 -7.91 25.17
N PHE A 495 2.19 -7.22 24.26
CA PHE A 495 2.29 -7.47 22.84
C PHE A 495 3.61 -6.90 22.29
N GLN A 496 4.25 -7.63 21.40
CA GLN A 496 5.50 -7.20 20.77
C GLN A 496 5.32 -6.97 19.26
N VAL A 497 6.09 -6.08 18.68
CA VAL A 497 6.09 -5.88 17.24
C VAL A 497 7.28 -6.62 16.64
N TRP A 498 7.01 -7.60 15.80
CA TRP A 498 8.03 -8.37 15.11
C TRP A 498 8.94 -7.47 14.28
N GLY A 499 10.25 -7.61 14.45
CA GLY A 499 11.26 -6.78 13.79
C GLY A 499 12.61 -6.82 14.51
N PRO A 500 13.58 -5.99 14.10
CA PRO A 500 14.90 -5.92 14.71
C PRO A 500 14.84 -5.69 16.23
N ASP A 501 15.78 -6.30 16.96
CA ASP A 501 15.87 -6.15 18.43
C ASP A 501 16.24 -4.73 18.87
N GLU A 502 16.98 -4.01 18.04
CA GLU A 502 17.37 -2.62 18.28
C GLU A 502 16.62 -1.67 17.34
N LEU A 503 16.21 -0.52 17.85
CA LEU A 503 15.62 0.58 17.08
C LEU A 503 16.37 1.85 17.37
N ALA A 504 16.51 2.72 16.38
CA ALA A 504 17.00 4.08 16.60
C ALA A 504 16.15 4.79 17.68
N GLU A 505 16.80 5.50 18.61
CA GLU A 505 16.10 6.20 19.69
C GLU A 505 15.20 7.32 19.15
N GLU A 506 15.65 8.00 18.08
CA GLU A 506 14.94 9.10 17.42
C GLU A 506 15.04 8.97 15.89
N GLY A 507 14.11 9.59 15.17
CA GLY A 507 14.09 9.63 13.70
C GLY A 507 13.82 8.27 13.08
N ILE A 508 14.20 8.09 11.80
CA ILE A 508 13.98 6.86 11.05
C ILE A 508 15.13 5.86 11.13
N GLY A 509 16.27 6.24 11.73
CA GLY A 509 17.44 5.38 11.84
C GLY A 509 18.08 5.03 10.48
N SER A 510 18.88 3.96 10.47
CA SER A 510 19.53 3.46 9.26
C SER A 510 18.74 2.29 8.65
N ARG A 511 18.68 2.22 7.31
CA ARG A 511 18.15 1.04 6.61
C ARG A 511 18.88 -0.24 6.97
N GLU A 512 20.17 -0.13 7.34
CA GLU A 512 21.03 -1.28 7.68
C GLU A 512 20.50 -2.02 8.93
N ASP A 513 19.80 -1.34 9.80
CA ASP A 513 19.17 -1.93 10.99
C ASP A 513 18.01 -2.85 10.64
N TRP A 514 17.44 -2.70 9.42
CA TRP A 514 16.28 -3.43 8.91
C TRP A 514 16.64 -4.57 7.95
N MET A 515 17.93 -4.71 7.63
CA MET A 515 18.40 -5.85 6.82
C MET A 515 18.27 -7.15 7.62
N LEU A 516 17.75 -8.21 6.96
CA LEU A 516 17.67 -9.54 7.54
C LEU A 516 19.06 -10.19 7.47
N ARG A 517 19.73 -10.25 8.61
CA ARG A 517 21.10 -10.81 8.69
C ARG A 517 21.08 -12.32 8.98
N PRO A 518 22.07 -13.08 8.52
CA PRO A 518 22.09 -14.54 8.64
C PRO A 518 21.98 -15.08 10.08
N ASN A 519 22.45 -14.30 11.05
CA ASN A 519 22.56 -14.71 12.45
C ASN A 519 21.53 -14.06 13.38
N ASP A 520 20.67 -13.21 12.86
CA ASP A 520 19.65 -12.56 13.67
C ASP A 520 18.53 -13.55 13.98
N HIS A 521 18.27 -13.74 15.26
CA HIS A 521 17.29 -14.72 15.72
C HIS A 521 15.84 -14.22 15.56
N TRP A 522 15.62 -12.91 15.68
CA TRP A 522 14.29 -12.31 15.71
C TRP A 522 13.42 -12.65 14.49
N HIS A 523 14.02 -12.83 13.30
CA HIS A 523 13.23 -13.11 12.09
C HIS A 523 12.76 -14.56 11.97
N GLY A 524 13.49 -15.54 12.55
CA GLY A 524 13.10 -16.94 12.57
C GLY A 524 13.16 -17.69 11.22
N PHE A 525 13.87 -17.15 10.20
CA PHE A 525 13.95 -17.76 8.86
C PHE A 525 15.21 -18.63 8.66
N GLY A 526 16.04 -18.79 9.69
CA GLY A 526 17.31 -19.50 9.59
C GLY A 526 18.40 -18.68 8.87
N ALA A 527 19.35 -19.36 8.25
CA ALA A 527 20.46 -18.71 7.57
C ALA A 527 20.02 -18.05 6.25
N LEU A 528 20.18 -16.75 6.17
CA LEU A 528 19.90 -15.95 4.99
C LEU A 528 21.19 -15.41 4.37
N ALA A 529 21.11 -14.89 3.14
CA ALA A 529 22.24 -14.21 2.50
C ALA A 529 22.32 -12.76 2.99
N GLU A 530 23.53 -12.26 3.25
CA GLU A 530 23.75 -10.86 3.62
C GLU A 530 23.28 -9.91 2.51
N ASN A 531 22.73 -8.78 2.90
CA ASN A 531 22.28 -7.69 2.01
C ASN A 531 21.25 -8.08 0.94
N PHE A 532 20.64 -9.25 1.08
CA PHE A 532 19.69 -9.74 0.08
C PHE A 532 18.22 -9.41 0.42
N ASN A 533 17.87 -9.35 1.70
CA ASN A 533 16.52 -9.08 2.16
C ASN A 533 16.49 -8.02 3.24
N MET A 534 15.40 -7.26 3.25
CA MET A 534 15.12 -6.22 4.25
C MET A 534 13.68 -6.37 4.75
N LEU A 535 13.43 -5.98 6.00
CA LEU A 535 12.08 -5.80 6.51
C LEU A 535 11.65 -4.34 6.29
N ASP A 536 10.52 -4.16 5.63
CA ASP A 536 9.90 -2.85 5.42
C ASP A 536 9.31 -2.32 6.76
N PRO A 537 9.82 -1.23 7.34
CA PRO A 537 9.40 -0.75 8.66
C PRO A 537 7.94 -0.31 8.74
N ILE A 538 7.34 0.13 7.63
CA ILE A 538 5.92 0.56 7.60
C ILE A 538 4.92 -0.60 7.71
N LYS A 539 5.41 -1.82 7.68
CA LYS A 539 4.62 -3.04 7.87
C LYS A 539 4.89 -3.60 9.26
N ALA A 540 3.90 -3.54 10.12
CA ALA A 540 4.04 -3.95 11.51
C ALA A 540 3.20 -5.18 11.81
N THR A 541 3.87 -6.30 12.07
CA THR A 541 3.24 -7.53 12.56
C THR A 541 3.38 -7.57 14.08
N ILE A 542 2.24 -7.55 14.77
CA ILE A 542 2.16 -7.63 16.22
C ILE A 542 2.07 -9.11 16.60
N VAL A 543 2.95 -9.56 17.48
CA VAL A 543 2.99 -10.92 18.00
C VAL A 543 2.26 -10.96 19.35
N THR A 544 1.43 -11.98 19.53
CA THR A 544 0.69 -12.24 20.77
C THR A 544 1.38 -13.33 21.59
N PRO A 545 1.29 -13.30 22.93
CA PRO A 545 1.94 -14.28 23.80
C PRO A 545 1.48 -15.72 23.56
N GLY A 546 2.36 -16.68 23.80
CA GLY A 546 2.04 -18.11 23.82
C GLY A 546 2.72 -18.97 22.77
N LEU A 547 3.42 -18.35 21.84
CA LEU A 547 4.28 -19.00 20.85
C LEU A 547 5.55 -18.14 20.67
N ASP A 548 6.72 -18.75 20.64
CA ASP A 548 7.97 -18.05 20.36
C ASP A 548 8.45 -18.27 18.93
N VAL A 549 9.54 -17.60 18.57
CA VAL A 549 10.13 -17.67 17.22
C VAL A 549 10.70 -19.06 16.91
N ASP A 550 11.09 -19.82 17.92
CA ASP A 550 11.59 -21.19 17.78
C ASP A 550 10.47 -22.24 17.63
N GLY A 551 9.22 -21.84 17.81
CA GLY A 551 8.03 -22.68 17.67
C GLY A 551 7.61 -23.37 18.96
N GLU A 552 8.19 -22.97 20.10
CA GLU A 552 7.83 -23.53 21.38
C GLU A 552 6.57 -22.85 21.95
N PHE A 553 5.62 -23.67 22.36
CA PHE A 553 4.39 -23.19 22.98
C PHE A 553 4.58 -22.94 24.47
N GLY A 554 4.18 -21.77 24.94
CA GLY A 554 4.08 -21.46 26.36
C GLY A 554 3.03 -22.31 27.07
N ASP A 555 2.97 -22.24 28.41
CA ASP A 555 1.90 -22.89 29.20
C ASP A 555 0.57 -22.15 29.02
N THR A 556 0.62 -20.85 28.79
CA THR A 556 -0.52 -19.99 28.49
C THR A 556 -0.30 -19.26 27.15
N GLY A 557 -1.38 -18.85 26.51
CA GLY A 557 -1.24 -18.11 25.26
C GLY A 557 -2.50 -17.37 24.84
N ILE A 558 -2.33 -16.38 23.98
CA ILE A 558 -3.38 -15.51 23.49
C ILE A 558 -3.49 -15.63 21.97
N PRO A 559 -4.41 -16.46 21.44
CA PRO A 559 -4.63 -16.56 20.00
C PRO A 559 -5.01 -15.20 19.39
N ALA A 560 -4.32 -14.80 18.32
CA ALA A 560 -4.51 -13.49 17.72
C ALA A 560 -5.95 -13.22 17.23
N ALA A 561 -6.69 -14.27 16.85
CA ALA A 561 -8.08 -14.15 16.42
C ALA A 561 -9.01 -13.57 17.52
N ILE A 562 -8.70 -13.80 18.79
CA ILE A 562 -9.46 -13.20 19.90
C ILE A 562 -9.13 -11.72 20.03
N VAL A 563 -7.84 -11.36 19.95
CA VAL A 563 -7.38 -9.97 20.01
C VAL A 563 -7.97 -9.14 18.88
N THR A 564 -7.94 -9.65 17.66
CA THR A 564 -8.45 -8.92 16.49
C THR A 564 -9.97 -8.77 16.49
N LYS A 565 -10.73 -9.72 17.06
CA LYS A 565 -12.17 -9.55 17.30
C LYS A 565 -12.44 -8.47 18.37
N TYR A 566 -11.66 -8.47 19.44
CA TYR A 566 -11.74 -7.42 20.45
C TYR A 566 -11.48 -6.03 19.84
N LEU A 567 -10.38 -5.89 19.10
CA LEU A 567 -10.05 -4.64 18.42
C LEU A 567 -11.17 -4.19 17.44
N ALA A 568 -11.77 -5.15 16.70
CA ALA A 568 -12.85 -4.85 15.76
C ALA A 568 -14.11 -4.31 16.46
N GLU A 569 -14.50 -4.84 17.60
CA GLU A 569 -15.63 -4.31 18.40
C GLU A 569 -15.33 -2.93 19.01
N HIS A 570 -14.03 -2.55 19.13
CA HIS A 570 -13.58 -1.21 19.52
C HIS A 570 -13.23 -0.30 18.34
N GLY A 571 -13.66 -0.68 17.11
CA GLY A 571 -13.53 0.15 15.91
C GLY A 571 -12.15 0.12 15.24
N ILE A 572 -11.29 -0.85 15.59
CA ILE A 572 -9.95 -1.04 15.01
C ILE A 572 -9.93 -2.31 14.16
N ILE A 573 -9.87 -2.15 12.85
CA ILE A 573 -9.83 -3.25 11.89
C ILE A 573 -8.40 -3.44 11.40
N VAL A 574 -7.85 -4.63 11.60
CA VAL A 574 -6.50 -5.01 11.16
C VAL A 574 -6.53 -5.63 9.76
N GLU A 575 -5.42 -5.63 9.06
CA GLU A 575 -5.33 -6.13 7.67
C GLU A 575 -5.30 -7.67 7.60
N LYS A 576 -4.58 -8.33 8.50
CA LYS A 576 -4.41 -9.78 8.51
C LYS A 576 -4.33 -10.31 9.94
N THR A 577 -4.95 -11.47 10.20
CA THR A 577 -4.85 -12.19 11.48
C THR A 577 -4.22 -13.56 11.23
N GLY A 578 -3.17 -13.90 11.99
CA GLY A 578 -2.52 -15.22 12.02
C GLY A 578 -2.94 -16.02 13.25
N LEU A 579 -2.15 -17.05 13.62
CA LEU A 579 -2.39 -17.84 14.83
C LEU A 579 -2.03 -17.03 16.09
N TYR A 580 -0.80 -16.51 16.16
CA TYR A 580 -0.25 -15.69 17.23
C TYR A 580 0.33 -14.38 16.72
N SER A 581 -0.21 -13.87 15.65
CA SER A 581 0.20 -12.58 15.10
C SER A 581 -0.94 -11.92 14.33
N PHE A 582 -0.93 -10.60 14.27
CA PHE A 582 -1.78 -9.84 13.38
C PHE A 582 -0.99 -8.69 12.77
N PHE A 583 -1.42 -8.23 11.61
CA PHE A 583 -0.66 -7.30 10.80
C PHE A 583 -1.43 -6.01 10.56
N ILE A 584 -0.71 -4.90 10.69
CA ILE A 584 -1.14 -3.55 10.32
C ILE A 584 -0.10 -2.88 9.41
N MET A 585 -0.51 -1.86 8.68
CA MET A 585 0.39 -1.11 7.81
C MET A 585 0.25 0.40 7.99
N PHE A 586 1.37 1.09 7.88
CA PHE A 586 1.47 2.54 7.96
C PHE A 586 1.50 3.13 6.55
N THR A 587 0.31 3.41 6.01
CA THR A 587 0.17 4.10 4.72
C THR A 587 0.36 5.61 4.90
N ILE A 588 0.49 6.36 3.81
CA ILE A 588 0.53 7.83 3.85
C ILE A 588 -0.70 8.49 4.51
N GLY A 589 -1.73 7.72 4.82
CA GLY A 589 -2.95 8.18 5.50
C GLY A 589 -3.01 7.86 7.00
N ILE A 590 -1.98 7.23 7.58
CA ILE A 590 -1.95 6.90 9.01
C ILE A 590 -1.39 8.07 9.81
N THR A 591 -2.03 8.34 10.94
CA THR A 591 -1.65 9.43 11.85
C THR A 591 -1.40 8.90 13.26
N LYS A 592 -0.63 9.65 14.04
CA LYS A 592 -0.30 9.33 15.44
C LYS A 592 -1.54 9.03 16.30
N GLY A 593 -2.62 9.76 16.11
CA GLY A 593 -3.86 9.50 16.85
C GLY A 593 -4.45 8.12 16.63
N ARG A 594 -4.33 7.57 15.41
CA ARG A 594 -4.85 6.25 15.08
C ARG A 594 -4.08 5.12 15.73
N TRP A 595 -2.75 5.14 15.66
CA TRP A 595 -1.97 4.06 16.27
C TRP A 595 -1.87 4.18 17.80
N ASN A 596 -1.95 5.38 18.39
CA ASN A 596 -2.10 5.56 19.82
C ASN A 596 -3.39 4.90 20.36
N SER A 597 -4.50 5.02 19.62
CA SER A 597 -5.74 4.32 19.97
C SER A 597 -5.53 2.80 20.03
N MET A 598 -4.79 2.23 19.06
CA MET A 598 -4.47 0.80 19.08
C MET A 598 -3.66 0.40 20.32
N VAL A 599 -2.61 1.17 20.67
CA VAL A 599 -1.80 0.88 21.87
C VAL A 599 -2.67 0.90 23.13
N THR A 600 -3.57 1.88 23.23
CA THR A 600 -4.51 1.99 24.36
C THR A 600 -5.46 0.78 24.43
N GLU A 601 -6.01 0.34 23.31
CA GLU A 601 -6.91 -0.82 23.26
C GLU A 601 -6.18 -2.14 23.58
N LEU A 602 -4.91 -2.26 23.22
CA LEU A 602 -4.09 -3.42 23.59
C LEU A 602 -3.81 -3.45 25.11
N GLN A 603 -3.59 -2.28 25.73
CA GLN A 603 -3.47 -2.19 27.20
C GLN A 603 -4.81 -2.55 27.87
N GLN A 604 -5.94 -2.06 27.36
CA GLN A 604 -7.25 -2.40 27.87
C GLN A 604 -7.56 -3.90 27.71
N PHE A 605 -7.18 -4.50 26.57
CA PHE A 605 -7.27 -5.95 26.37
C PHE A 605 -6.51 -6.72 27.44
N LYS A 606 -5.28 -6.29 27.76
CA LYS A 606 -4.47 -6.91 28.81
C LYS A 606 -5.17 -6.83 30.15
N ASP A 607 -5.70 -5.67 30.53
CA ASP A 607 -6.42 -5.49 31.79
C ASP A 607 -7.66 -6.41 31.86
N ASP A 608 -8.43 -6.51 30.78
CA ASP A 608 -9.61 -7.37 30.70
C ASP A 608 -9.23 -8.87 30.73
N TYR A 609 -8.11 -9.24 30.10
CA TYR A 609 -7.56 -10.59 30.14
C TYR A 609 -7.09 -10.96 31.57
N ASP A 610 -6.32 -10.10 32.23
CA ASP A 610 -5.78 -10.34 33.56
C ASP A 610 -6.89 -10.46 34.63
N ASN A 611 -7.98 -9.72 34.44
CA ASN A 611 -9.18 -9.81 35.26
C ASN A 611 -10.15 -10.94 34.84
N ASN A 612 -9.82 -11.68 33.78
CA ASN A 612 -10.66 -12.70 33.17
C ASN A 612 -12.10 -12.24 32.94
N GLN A 613 -12.27 -11.06 32.37
CA GLN A 613 -13.59 -10.45 32.16
C GLN A 613 -14.48 -11.36 31.29
N PRO A 614 -15.79 -11.46 31.62
CA PRO A 614 -16.69 -12.32 30.85
C PRO A 614 -16.90 -11.75 29.44
N LEU A 615 -16.98 -12.65 28.45
CA LEU A 615 -17.05 -12.27 27.02
C LEU A 615 -18.29 -11.45 26.70
N TRP A 616 -19.43 -11.62 27.39
CA TRP A 616 -20.61 -10.77 27.18
C TRP A 616 -20.32 -9.27 27.41
N ARG A 617 -19.31 -8.96 28.22
CA ARG A 617 -18.90 -7.60 28.53
C ARG A 617 -17.89 -7.04 27.52
N VAL A 618 -16.89 -7.86 27.14
CA VAL A 618 -15.75 -7.42 26.32
C VAL A 618 -15.92 -7.68 24.82
N LEU A 619 -16.82 -8.61 24.44
CA LEU A 619 -17.17 -8.96 23.06
C LEU A 619 -18.70 -9.12 22.91
N PRO A 620 -19.50 -8.08 23.22
CA PRO A 620 -20.96 -8.17 23.24
C PRO A 620 -21.58 -8.53 21.89
N GLU A 621 -21.06 -8.01 20.78
CA GLU A 621 -21.56 -8.29 19.43
C GLU A 621 -21.26 -9.75 19.04
N PHE A 622 -20.06 -10.23 19.30
CA PHE A 622 -19.66 -11.60 19.07
C PHE A 622 -20.54 -12.57 19.90
N VAL A 623 -20.75 -12.29 21.18
CA VAL A 623 -21.58 -13.14 22.05
C VAL A 623 -23.04 -13.14 21.62
N SER A 624 -23.56 -12.04 21.09
CA SER A 624 -24.94 -12.00 20.56
C SER A 624 -25.16 -12.99 19.40
N GLN A 625 -24.13 -13.24 18.61
CA GLN A 625 -24.13 -14.21 17.51
C GLN A 625 -23.78 -15.63 17.99
N HIS A 626 -23.03 -15.75 19.10
CA HIS A 626 -22.51 -17.00 19.66
C HIS A 626 -22.81 -17.12 21.16
N PRO A 627 -24.09 -17.31 21.57
CA PRO A 627 -24.51 -17.27 22.99
C PRO A 627 -23.82 -18.29 23.91
N MET A 628 -23.21 -19.34 23.34
CA MET A 628 -22.46 -20.34 24.11
C MET A 628 -21.26 -19.74 24.84
N TYR A 629 -20.75 -18.60 24.43
CA TYR A 629 -19.61 -17.94 25.07
C TYR A 629 -20.01 -16.92 26.14
N GLU A 630 -21.30 -16.67 26.38
CA GLU A 630 -21.79 -15.61 27.29
C GLU A 630 -21.12 -15.61 28.66
N ARG A 631 -20.91 -16.79 29.24
CA ARG A 631 -20.34 -16.95 30.59
C ARG A 631 -18.86 -17.33 30.61
N VAL A 632 -18.23 -17.40 29.46
CA VAL A 632 -16.81 -17.72 29.37
C VAL A 632 -16.00 -16.46 29.63
N GLY A 633 -14.93 -16.57 30.40
CA GLY A 633 -13.99 -15.50 30.64
C GLY A 633 -13.05 -15.34 29.46
N LEU A 634 -12.54 -14.13 29.23
CA LEU A 634 -11.61 -13.82 28.12
C LEU A 634 -10.36 -14.70 28.20
N ARG A 635 -9.72 -14.77 29.36
CA ARG A 635 -8.54 -15.62 29.58
C ARG A 635 -8.87 -17.11 29.41
N ASP A 636 -10.06 -17.55 29.90
CA ASP A 636 -10.48 -18.94 29.78
C ASP A 636 -10.64 -19.36 28.32
N LEU A 637 -11.22 -18.50 27.47
CA LEU A 637 -11.33 -18.76 26.04
C LEU A 637 -9.94 -18.81 25.35
N CYS A 638 -9.08 -17.85 25.68
CA CYS A 638 -7.69 -17.85 25.17
C CYS A 638 -7.00 -19.17 25.50
N GLN A 639 -7.10 -19.63 26.76
CA GLN A 639 -6.47 -20.87 27.18
C GLN A 639 -7.08 -22.13 26.56
N GLN A 640 -8.40 -22.14 26.32
CA GLN A 640 -9.04 -23.26 25.62
C GLN A 640 -8.53 -23.41 24.18
N ILE A 641 -8.47 -22.31 23.42
CA ILE A 641 -7.97 -22.32 22.03
C ILE A 641 -6.47 -22.63 22.01
N HIS A 642 -5.68 -21.98 22.87
CA HIS A 642 -4.24 -22.21 23.00
C HIS A 642 -3.92 -23.69 23.29
N SER A 643 -4.66 -24.32 24.20
CA SER A 643 -4.47 -25.73 24.52
C SER A 643 -4.70 -26.65 23.32
N VAL A 644 -5.66 -26.32 22.44
CA VAL A 644 -5.91 -27.07 21.22
C VAL A 644 -4.80 -26.84 20.20
N TYR A 645 -4.33 -25.62 20.04
CA TYR A 645 -3.22 -25.29 19.16
C TYR A 645 -1.93 -26.03 19.58
N ARG A 646 -1.61 -25.99 20.86
CA ARG A 646 -0.46 -26.68 21.44
C ARG A 646 -0.57 -28.20 21.29
N ALA A 647 -1.72 -28.80 21.61
CA ALA A 647 -1.93 -30.23 21.52
C ALA A 647 -1.80 -30.79 20.09
N ASN A 648 -2.05 -30.00 19.08
CA ASN A 648 -1.95 -30.38 17.68
C ASN A 648 -0.68 -29.86 17.00
N ASP A 649 0.21 -29.19 17.74
CA ASP A 649 1.42 -28.57 17.22
C ASP A 649 1.15 -27.77 15.93
N ILE A 650 0.12 -26.90 16.02
CA ILE A 650 -0.45 -26.24 14.82
C ILE A 650 0.55 -25.31 14.16
N ALA A 651 1.48 -24.71 14.91
CA ALA A 651 2.54 -23.85 14.34
C ALA A 651 3.40 -24.64 13.36
N ARG A 652 3.85 -25.84 13.77
CA ARG A 652 4.59 -26.74 12.88
C ARG A 652 3.73 -27.23 11.72
N LEU A 653 2.50 -27.66 11.98
CA LEU A 653 1.61 -28.18 10.93
C LEU A 653 1.34 -27.13 9.85
N THR A 654 1.07 -25.88 10.21
CA THR A 654 0.84 -24.79 9.24
C THR A 654 2.09 -24.38 8.48
N THR A 655 3.28 -24.56 9.05
CA THR A 655 4.54 -24.34 8.34
C THR A 655 4.85 -25.51 7.39
N GLU A 656 4.78 -26.73 7.88
CA GLU A 656 5.07 -27.94 7.10
C GLU A 656 4.14 -28.11 5.89
N MET A 657 2.85 -27.77 6.01
CA MET A 657 1.92 -27.90 4.89
C MET A 657 2.34 -27.09 3.64
N TYR A 658 2.93 -25.91 3.84
CA TYR A 658 3.43 -25.07 2.73
C TYR A 658 4.82 -25.50 2.24
N LEU A 659 5.63 -26.10 3.10
CA LEU A 659 6.98 -26.59 2.75
C LEU A 659 6.97 -28.03 2.26
N SER A 660 5.84 -28.74 2.40
CA SER A 660 5.71 -30.14 1.95
C SER A 660 5.82 -30.26 0.42
N SER A 661 6.26 -31.42 -0.04
CA SER A 661 6.33 -31.69 -1.48
C SER A 661 4.93 -31.73 -2.07
N MET A 662 4.67 -30.87 -3.04
CA MET A 662 3.43 -30.81 -3.80
C MET A 662 3.68 -31.37 -5.21
N GLU A 663 3.20 -32.58 -5.47
CA GLU A 663 3.41 -33.27 -6.74
C GLU A 663 2.49 -32.70 -7.83
N PRO A 664 3.04 -32.13 -8.93
CA PRO A 664 2.25 -31.73 -10.09
C PRO A 664 1.84 -32.97 -10.89
N ALA A 665 0.59 -33.38 -10.76
CA ALA A 665 0.02 -34.54 -11.47
C ALA A 665 -0.49 -34.18 -12.88
N MET A 666 -0.89 -32.91 -13.08
CA MET A 666 -1.25 -32.37 -14.40
C MET A 666 -0.99 -30.87 -14.44
N LYS A 667 -1.03 -30.28 -15.64
CA LYS A 667 -0.90 -28.82 -15.79
C LYS A 667 -2.11 -28.12 -15.19
N PRO A 668 -1.97 -26.92 -14.61
CA PRO A 668 -3.10 -26.16 -14.07
C PRO A 668 -4.22 -25.90 -15.10
N SER A 669 -3.86 -25.61 -16.35
CA SER A 669 -4.82 -25.43 -17.46
C SER A 669 -5.63 -26.70 -17.76
N ASP A 670 -4.98 -27.88 -17.72
CA ASP A 670 -5.64 -29.15 -18.00
C ASP A 670 -6.60 -29.54 -16.85
N ALA A 671 -6.18 -29.31 -15.60
CA ALA A 671 -7.04 -29.51 -14.43
C ALA A 671 -8.26 -28.58 -14.46
N PHE A 672 -8.07 -27.32 -14.86
CA PHE A 672 -9.18 -26.37 -15.03
C PHE A 672 -10.12 -26.77 -16.18
N ALA A 673 -9.59 -27.31 -17.27
CA ALA A 673 -10.44 -27.86 -18.35
C ALA A 673 -11.32 -29.00 -17.85
N LYS A 674 -10.80 -29.91 -16.99
CA LYS A 674 -11.58 -30.95 -16.32
C LYS A 674 -12.71 -30.38 -15.48
N LEU A 675 -12.42 -29.33 -14.70
CA LEU A 675 -13.44 -28.59 -13.92
C LEU A 675 -14.54 -28.03 -14.85
N ALA A 676 -14.14 -27.32 -15.90
CA ALA A 676 -15.09 -26.72 -16.87
C ALA A 676 -15.99 -27.75 -17.57
N HIS A 677 -15.46 -28.93 -17.89
CA HIS A 677 -16.19 -30.04 -18.50
C HIS A 677 -16.94 -30.90 -17.49
N ARG A 678 -16.90 -30.56 -16.17
CA ARG A 678 -17.53 -31.34 -15.08
C ARG A 678 -16.97 -32.76 -14.95
N GLU A 679 -15.72 -32.96 -15.31
CA GLU A 679 -14.98 -34.23 -15.16
C GLU A 679 -14.30 -34.24 -13.80
N ILE A 680 -15.09 -34.00 -12.75
CA ILE A 680 -14.65 -33.85 -11.34
C ILE A 680 -15.56 -34.71 -10.46
N ASP A 681 -15.00 -35.05 -9.27
CA ASP A 681 -15.72 -35.66 -8.16
C ASP A 681 -15.62 -34.75 -6.95
N ARG A 682 -16.70 -34.63 -6.19
CA ARG A 682 -16.71 -33.94 -4.89
C ARG A 682 -16.28 -34.93 -3.82
N VAL A 683 -15.07 -34.76 -3.31
CA VAL A 683 -14.39 -35.70 -2.40
C VAL A 683 -14.38 -35.18 -0.98
N PRO A 684 -14.83 -35.98 0.03
CA PRO A 684 -14.76 -35.56 1.43
C PRO A 684 -13.32 -35.45 1.89
N VAL A 685 -13.05 -34.55 2.86
CA VAL A 685 -11.71 -34.27 3.40
C VAL A 685 -10.97 -35.55 3.83
N ASP A 686 -11.69 -36.53 4.35
CA ASP A 686 -11.09 -37.79 4.85
C ASP A 686 -10.53 -38.68 3.72
N GLU A 687 -10.93 -38.47 2.46
CA GLU A 687 -10.58 -39.26 1.28
C GLU A 687 -9.69 -38.50 0.28
N LEU A 688 -9.17 -37.31 0.65
CA LEU A 688 -8.43 -36.44 -0.26
C LEU A 688 -7.00 -36.93 -0.54
N GLU A 689 -6.37 -37.71 0.36
CA GLU A 689 -4.96 -38.15 0.17
C GLU A 689 -4.78 -38.86 -1.16
N GLY A 690 -3.83 -38.37 -1.97
CA GLY A 690 -3.55 -38.89 -3.30
C GLY A 690 -4.45 -38.37 -4.42
N ARG A 691 -5.57 -37.68 -4.13
CA ARG A 691 -6.44 -37.08 -5.14
C ARG A 691 -5.80 -35.81 -5.72
N VAL A 692 -6.18 -35.46 -6.94
CA VAL A 692 -5.71 -34.27 -7.66
C VAL A 692 -6.74 -33.16 -7.57
N THR A 693 -6.37 -32.00 -7.05
CA THR A 693 -7.31 -30.87 -6.99
C THR A 693 -7.60 -30.28 -8.37
N SER A 694 -8.86 -29.94 -8.63
CA SER A 694 -9.27 -29.19 -9.82
C SER A 694 -9.39 -27.68 -9.56
N ILE A 695 -9.27 -27.26 -8.29
CA ILE A 695 -9.48 -25.88 -7.84
C ILE A 695 -8.31 -25.38 -6.99
N LEU A 696 -8.24 -24.06 -6.82
CA LEU A 696 -7.35 -23.42 -5.87
C LEU A 696 -7.82 -23.67 -4.44
N LEU A 697 -6.91 -24.14 -3.58
CA LEU A 697 -7.14 -24.27 -2.15
C LEU A 697 -6.34 -23.22 -1.41
N THR A 698 -7.03 -22.28 -0.74
CA THR A 698 -6.38 -21.12 -0.11
C THR A 698 -6.90 -20.90 1.31
N PRO A 699 -6.10 -21.22 2.34
CA PRO A 699 -6.44 -20.89 3.72
C PRO A 699 -6.35 -19.37 3.98
N TYR A 700 -7.27 -18.85 4.76
CA TYR A 700 -7.26 -17.50 5.29
C TYR A 700 -7.28 -17.54 6.83
N PRO A 701 -6.22 -17.11 7.50
CA PRO A 701 -4.93 -16.66 6.99
C PRO A 701 -4.04 -17.79 6.44
N PRO A 702 -3.00 -17.50 5.64
CA PRO A 702 -2.51 -16.18 5.24
C PRO A 702 -3.09 -15.64 3.91
N GLY A 703 -4.03 -16.32 3.26
CA GLY A 703 -4.56 -15.93 1.96
C GLY A 703 -3.66 -16.31 0.78
N ILE A 704 -2.77 -17.27 0.98
CA ILE A 704 -1.84 -17.78 -0.02
C ILE A 704 -2.28 -19.17 -0.46
N PRO A 705 -2.26 -19.45 -1.76
CA PRO A 705 -2.65 -20.76 -2.26
C PRO A 705 -1.79 -21.90 -1.71
N LEU A 706 -2.44 -22.84 -1.03
CA LEU A 706 -1.83 -24.06 -0.50
C LEU A 706 -1.65 -25.10 -1.60
N LEU A 707 -2.71 -25.36 -2.38
CA LEU A 707 -2.68 -26.19 -3.57
C LEU A 707 -3.23 -25.43 -4.77
N ILE A 708 -2.67 -25.71 -5.94
CA ILE A 708 -3.13 -25.19 -7.23
C ILE A 708 -3.76 -26.30 -8.07
N PRO A 709 -4.63 -25.97 -9.04
CA PRO A 709 -5.22 -26.98 -9.92
C PRO A 709 -4.14 -27.89 -10.53
N GLY A 710 -4.36 -29.20 -10.46
CA GLY A 710 -3.44 -30.19 -10.99
C GLY A 710 -2.42 -30.76 -10.00
N GLU A 711 -2.33 -30.22 -8.79
CA GLU A 711 -1.48 -30.77 -7.73
C GLU A 711 -2.21 -31.84 -6.91
N ARG A 712 -1.42 -32.76 -6.35
CA ARG A 712 -1.89 -33.89 -5.56
C ARG A 712 -1.90 -33.59 -4.07
N PHE A 713 -2.99 -33.95 -3.39
CA PHE A 713 -3.08 -33.87 -1.94
C PHE A 713 -2.09 -34.82 -1.26
N ASN A 714 -1.23 -34.30 -0.40
CA ASN A 714 -0.39 -35.09 0.47
C ASN A 714 -0.99 -35.19 1.87
N LYS A 715 -0.45 -36.09 2.70
CA LYS A 715 -0.94 -36.38 4.05
C LYS A 715 -0.88 -35.16 4.97
N THR A 716 0.13 -34.32 4.88
CA THR A 716 0.30 -33.11 5.74
C THR A 716 -0.83 -32.13 5.49
N ILE A 717 -1.14 -31.87 4.22
CA ILE A 717 -2.25 -30.97 3.85
C ILE A 717 -3.59 -31.53 4.33
N VAL A 718 -3.83 -32.84 4.12
CA VAL A 718 -5.08 -33.49 4.58
C VAL A 718 -5.20 -33.40 6.11
N ASN A 719 -4.12 -33.60 6.87
CA ASN A 719 -4.12 -33.46 8.32
C ASN A 719 -4.49 -32.03 8.74
N TYR A 720 -3.98 -31.02 8.08
CA TYR A 720 -4.35 -29.63 8.34
C TYR A 720 -5.86 -29.39 8.09
N LEU A 721 -6.41 -29.90 6.97
CA LEU A 721 -7.83 -29.75 6.67
C LEU A 721 -8.74 -30.45 7.69
N LYS A 722 -8.32 -31.61 8.19
CA LYS A 722 -9.02 -32.32 9.29
C LYS A 722 -8.97 -31.50 10.59
N PHE A 723 -7.80 -30.98 10.93
CA PHE A 723 -7.67 -30.08 12.08
C PHE A 723 -8.61 -28.86 11.93
N ALA A 724 -8.62 -28.18 10.79
CA ALA A 724 -9.46 -27.01 10.53
C ALA A 724 -10.96 -27.34 10.71
N ARG A 725 -11.42 -28.50 10.21
CA ARG A 725 -12.79 -28.99 10.41
C ARG A 725 -13.13 -29.15 11.90
N GLU A 726 -12.31 -29.88 12.65
CA GLU A 726 -12.51 -30.13 14.07
C GLU A 726 -12.46 -28.84 14.91
N PHE A 727 -11.56 -27.96 14.55
CA PHE A 727 -11.43 -26.65 15.20
C PHE A 727 -12.67 -25.79 14.97
N ASN A 728 -13.14 -25.69 13.72
CA ASN A 728 -14.32 -24.92 13.36
C ASN A 728 -15.60 -25.44 14.05
N GLU A 729 -15.74 -26.75 14.22
CA GLU A 729 -16.86 -27.35 14.96
C GLU A 729 -16.78 -27.02 16.46
N ARG A 730 -15.58 -27.02 17.03
CA ARG A 730 -15.36 -26.78 18.46
C ARG A 730 -15.46 -25.32 18.87
N PHE A 731 -15.01 -24.39 18.02
CA PHE A 731 -14.95 -22.96 18.31
C PHE A 731 -15.71 -22.15 17.25
N PRO A 732 -17.05 -22.21 17.20
CA PRO A 732 -17.85 -21.42 16.29
C PRO A 732 -17.53 -19.92 16.42
N GLY A 733 -17.38 -19.21 15.30
CA GLY A 733 -16.99 -17.81 15.27
C GLY A 733 -15.47 -17.54 15.20
N PHE A 734 -14.63 -18.60 15.37
CA PHE A 734 -13.17 -18.54 15.20
C PHE A 734 -12.67 -19.41 14.06
N HIS A 735 -13.53 -19.63 13.05
CA HIS A 735 -13.20 -20.56 11.96
C HIS A 735 -12.05 -20.04 11.09
N THR A 736 -11.26 -20.98 10.62
CA THR A 736 -10.34 -20.77 9.51
C THR A 736 -11.13 -20.90 8.21
N ASP A 737 -11.24 -19.80 7.47
CA ASP A 737 -11.80 -19.83 6.13
C ASP A 737 -10.80 -20.47 5.17
N ILE A 738 -11.23 -21.52 4.45
CA ILE A 738 -10.40 -22.15 3.43
C ILE A 738 -11.17 -22.07 2.10
N HIS A 739 -10.73 -21.14 1.25
CA HIS A 739 -11.29 -21.03 -0.09
C HIS A 739 -11.02 -22.33 -0.87
N GLY A 740 -12.06 -22.88 -1.50
CA GLY A 740 -12.02 -24.17 -2.17
C GLY A 740 -12.59 -25.34 -1.36
N LEU A 741 -12.83 -25.16 -0.04
CA LEU A 741 -13.65 -26.10 0.72
C LEU A 741 -15.14 -25.77 0.57
N VAL A 742 -15.93 -26.81 0.34
CA VAL A 742 -17.40 -26.73 0.33
C VAL A 742 -17.93 -27.41 1.57
N GLY A 743 -18.62 -26.67 2.45
CA GLY A 743 -19.29 -27.21 3.63
C GLY A 743 -20.71 -27.67 3.29
N GLU A 744 -21.05 -28.91 3.59
CA GLU A 744 -22.41 -29.47 3.46
C GLU A 744 -22.89 -30.01 4.81
N THR A 745 -24.14 -29.73 5.17
CA THR A 745 -24.72 -30.27 6.41
C THR A 745 -25.26 -31.69 6.15
N ILE A 746 -24.57 -32.69 6.69
CA ILE A 746 -24.96 -34.09 6.59
C ILE A 746 -25.27 -34.61 8.01
N ASN A 747 -26.47 -35.08 8.23
CA ASN A 747 -26.91 -35.61 9.54
C ASN A 747 -26.71 -34.63 10.69
N GLY A 748 -26.83 -33.31 10.45
CA GLY A 748 -26.68 -32.25 11.45
C GLY A 748 -25.23 -31.86 11.78
N ARG A 749 -24.25 -32.37 11.02
CA ARG A 749 -22.83 -31.99 11.09
C ARG A 749 -22.38 -31.36 9.79
N ILE A 750 -21.45 -30.43 9.86
CA ILE A 750 -20.82 -29.84 8.68
C ILE A 750 -19.68 -30.77 8.24
N GLU A 751 -19.84 -31.34 7.05
CA GLU A 751 -18.77 -32.06 6.37
C GLU A 751 -18.16 -31.19 5.27
N TYR A 752 -16.85 -31.25 5.11
CA TYR A 752 -16.12 -30.48 4.11
C TYR A 752 -15.67 -31.34 2.94
N PHE A 753 -15.81 -30.78 1.74
CA PHE A 753 -15.49 -31.42 0.47
C PHE A 753 -14.59 -30.54 -0.38
N VAL A 754 -13.83 -31.15 -1.29
CA VAL A 754 -13.07 -30.49 -2.35
C VAL A 754 -13.41 -31.10 -3.70
N ASP A 755 -13.53 -30.25 -4.73
CA ASP A 755 -13.70 -30.72 -6.10
C ASP A 755 -12.35 -31.18 -6.66
N CYS A 756 -12.20 -32.47 -6.85
CA CYS A 756 -11.01 -33.13 -7.38
C CYS A 756 -11.24 -33.62 -8.81
N VAL A 757 -10.18 -33.75 -9.61
CA VAL A 757 -10.21 -34.35 -10.91
C VAL A 757 -10.70 -35.80 -10.76
N ARG A 758 -11.61 -36.24 -11.66
CA ARG A 758 -12.08 -37.61 -11.67
C ARG A 758 -10.96 -38.55 -12.10
N ASP A 759 -10.83 -39.69 -11.40
CA ASP A 759 -9.79 -40.68 -11.66
C ASP A 759 -9.94 -41.34 -13.04
#